data_7f215f05a197d4e948a82ad3b2065009
#
_entry.id   7f215f05a197d4e948a82ad3b2065009
#
_cell.length_a   1.000
_cell.length_b   1.000
_cell.length_c   1.000
_cell.angle_alpha   90.00
_cell.angle_beta   90.00
_cell.angle_gamma   90.00
#
_symmetry.space_group_name_H-M   'P 1'
#
loop_
_entity.id
_entity.type
_entity.pdbx_description
1 polymer ?
#
loop_
_entity_poly.entity_id
_entity_poly.type
_entity_poly.pdbx_seq_one_letter_code
_entity_poly.pdbx_strand_id
1 'polypeptide(L)'
;KMLSYLLGNKEVKGIRSVERFRKKFEDDPATFMLIDRATKGQTETILFNIDIEGFSNKDKTAVLRVFAKMFYNHLGFYGENLKVAMMERYIDQQGKTEEFRRVFEEKKGKSWMEVRRAFAFNGKFIIPTLMEVLDMSEDDAKAWFNDKTATEISIAQLVEDMKAYVDTKPANFRLLFMIDEVGQYVGTDTDMLLNLQSLTEKIGSECEGKIWVICTGQEAIDEIIKVRADEFSRIQARFKTRLSLSSSSVDEVIQKRILKKKPEAAKNLEDVYEQNDSVLRNLFSFSGSILDIKGYSGPREFTENFPFVPYQFIIMQKVFAEIRKHGNSGKHLSGGERSMLSGFQEAAQKIQEKDEYALVPFFRFYDTVHTFLDGSIRRVIERCQKAADNGDGIEQQDVDVLKLLYLIRYIDDIPSNLDNIVILMADDIRVDKIILREAVRDSLNRLMGQKNYINRTGDTYNFLTDEEQDVQKEIRDTNVDTASIVERIAQMIYGGIFTTKKFRYGKYDFAFDQMVDSITVGVATGGMRLRFLTVATDAIEKTDYRLMAESKGNEAIVVLADTPYYESLESAMKIRKYVLQRNVNSLPDTVKKIIENQQSEATKYEESAVTELQNAIEGAQFYVDGEHLEIKAGNAKSRIEQSLEYLVVHVYSKLDLITDNAGSDADIIAILTGAVTALPGMESNRDAASAMEEYLEMQDAKKLPTSM
;
A
#
# COMPACT_ATOMS: atom_id res chain seq x y z
N LYS A 1 -25.40 15.20 -13.74
CA LYS A 1 -26.41 15.24 -14.83
C LYS A 1 -27.80 14.79 -14.33
N MET A 2 -27.93 13.62 -13.68
CA MET A 2 -29.21 13.12 -13.13
C MET A 2 -29.83 14.12 -12.13
N LEU A 3 -29.03 14.64 -11.18
CA LEU A 3 -29.48 15.62 -10.20
C LEU A 3 -29.97 16.93 -10.84
N SER A 4 -29.31 17.41 -11.91
CA SER A 4 -29.76 18.58 -12.70
C SER A 4 -31.14 18.37 -13.33
N TYR A 5 -31.40 17.18 -13.86
CA TYR A 5 -32.72 16.85 -14.41
C TYR A 5 -33.79 16.77 -13.34
N LEU A 6 -33.46 16.15 -12.20
CA LEU A 6 -34.40 15.98 -11.07
C LEU A 6 -34.77 17.35 -10.47
N LEU A 7 -33.78 18.14 -10.04
CA LEU A 7 -34.02 19.41 -9.35
C LEU A 7 -34.63 20.45 -10.30
N GLY A 8 -34.26 20.44 -11.58
CA GLY A 8 -34.93 21.26 -12.61
C GLY A 8 -36.26 20.69 -13.09
N ASN A 9 -36.67 19.54 -12.55
CA ASN A 9 -37.89 18.80 -12.92
C ASN A 9 -38.14 18.73 -14.44
N LYS A 10 -37.04 18.47 -15.19
CA LYS A 10 -37.05 18.43 -16.64
C LYS A 10 -37.82 17.23 -17.18
N GLU A 11 -38.46 17.39 -18.32
CA GLU A 11 -39.11 16.27 -18.99
C GLU A 11 -38.10 15.43 -19.79
N VAL A 12 -38.29 14.13 -19.70
CA VAL A 12 -37.53 13.13 -20.46
C VAL A 12 -38.52 12.17 -21.10
N LYS A 13 -38.62 12.22 -22.45
CA LYS A 13 -39.60 11.44 -23.20
C LYS A 13 -41.03 11.66 -22.70
N GLY A 14 -41.44 12.92 -22.53
CA GLY A 14 -42.77 13.31 -22.10
C GLY A 14 -43.15 13.04 -20.64
N ILE A 15 -42.20 12.59 -19.80
CA ILE A 15 -42.45 12.33 -18.38
C ILE A 15 -41.51 13.21 -17.55
N ARG A 16 -42.06 13.90 -16.54
CA ARG A 16 -41.27 14.73 -15.61
C ARG A 16 -40.31 13.86 -14.79
N SER A 17 -39.13 14.40 -14.53
CA SER A 17 -38.08 13.69 -13.82
C SER A 17 -38.52 13.21 -12.42
N VAL A 18 -39.29 14.02 -11.68
CA VAL A 18 -39.81 13.64 -10.35
C VAL A 18 -40.73 12.42 -10.42
N GLU A 19 -41.56 12.29 -11.47
CA GLU A 19 -42.45 11.11 -11.62
C GLU A 19 -41.67 9.84 -11.94
N ARG A 20 -40.52 9.97 -12.64
CA ARG A 20 -39.62 8.82 -12.85
C ARG A 20 -38.96 8.38 -11.56
N PHE A 21 -38.64 9.32 -10.67
CA PHE A 21 -38.09 9.02 -9.36
C PHE A 21 -39.15 8.38 -8.44
N ARG A 22 -40.41 8.78 -8.49
CA ARG A 22 -41.50 8.16 -7.71
C ARG A 22 -41.49 6.64 -7.82
N LYS A 23 -41.37 6.14 -9.05
CA LYS A 23 -41.35 4.69 -9.31
C LYS A 23 -40.15 3.95 -8.72
N LYS A 24 -39.10 4.67 -8.32
CA LYS A 24 -37.91 4.09 -7.74
C LYS A 24 -37.89 4.12 -6.21
N PHE A 25 -38.83 4.82 -5.61
CA PHE A 25 -38.98 5.00 -4.17
C PHE A 25 -40.37 4.54 -3.70
N GLU A 26 -40.96 3.57 -4.39
CA GLU A 26 -42.25 2.96 -3.99
C GLU A 26 -42.16 2.31 -2.61
N ASP A 27 -40.97 1.73 -2.31
CA ASP A 27 -40.70 1.10 -1.01
C ASP A 27 -40.22 2.09 0.07
N ASP A 28 -39.98 3.37 -0.29
CA ASP A 28 -39.54 4.43 0.64
C ASP A 28 -40.28 5.75 0.38
N PRO A 29 -41.57 5.83 0.75
CA PRO A 29 -42.38 7.02 0.57
C PRO A 29 -41.84 8.26 1.32
N ALA A 30 -41.17 8.05 2.46
CA ALA A 30 -40.63 9.14 3.27
C ALA A 30 -39.53 9.89 2.54
N THR A 31 -38.57 9.16 1.98
CA THR A 31 -37.51 9.75 1.13
C THR A 31 -38.08 10.39 -0.12
N PHE A 32 -39.08 9.76 -0.76
CA PHE A 32 -39.71 10.36 -1.92
C PHE A 32 -40.40 11.70 -1.60
N MET A 33 -41.04 11.83 -0.44
CA MET A 33 -41.70 13.07 0.00
C MET A 33 -40.67 14.22 0.13
N LEU A 34 -39.44 13.93 0.57
CA LEU A 34 -38.36 14.92 0.61
C LEU A 34 -37.89 15.31 -0.79
N ILE A 35 -37.79 14.34 -1.71
CA ILE A 35 -37.46 14.58 -3.11
C ILE A 35 -38.53 15.45 -3.79
N ASP A 36 -39.79 15.12 -3.63
CA ASP A 36 -40.93 15.88 -4.16
C ASP A 36 -40.91 17.32 -3.64
N ARG A 37 -40.67 17.50 -2.32
CA ARG A 37 -40.53 18.81 -1.71
C ARG A 37 -39.36 19.61 -2.30
N ALA A 38 -38.22 18.96 -2.55
CA ALA A 38 -37.03 19.59 -3.14
C ALA A 38 -37.24 20.00 -4.60
N THR A 39 -38.17 19.36 -5.32
CA THR A 39 -38.49 19.69 -6.73
C THR A 39 -39.63 20.71 -6.88
N LYS A 40 -40.29 21.13 -5.77
CA LYS A 40 -41.31 22.19 -5.79
C LYS A 40 -40.67 23.56 -5.97
N GLY A 41 -41.26 24.36 -6.80
CA GLY A 41 -40.77 25.69 -7.17
C GLY A 41 -40.15 25.72 -8.56
N GLN A 42 -39.76 26.92 -8.98
CA GLN A 42 -39.06 27.12 -10.25
C GLN A 42 -37.55 26.97 -10.04
N THR A 43 -36.95 26.02 -10.72
CA THR A 43 -35.51 25.79 -10.63
C THR A 43 -34.88 25.74 -12.01
N GLU A 44 -33.92 26.60 -12.24
CA GLU A 44 -33.06 26.53 -13.42
C GLU A 44 -31.71 25.95 -13.06
N THR A 45 -31.12 25.18 -13.97
CA THR A 45 -29.85 24.51 -13.74
C THR A 45 -28.84 24.81 -14.82
N ILE A 46 -27.67 25.28 -14.44
CA ILE A 46 -26.48 25.46 -15.28
C ILE A 46 -25.51 24.35 -14.94
N LEU A 47 -25.45 23.34 -15.82
CA LEU A 47 -24.59 22.17 -15.63
C LEU A 47 -23.43 22.18 -16.62
N PHE A 48 -22.20 22.12 -16.12
CA PHE A 48 -21.02 22.08 -16.97
C PHE A 48 -19.88 21.31 -16.30
N ASN A 49 -18.97 20.78 -17.12
CA ASN A 49 -17.69 20.29 -16.69
C ASN A 49 -16.67 21.42 -16.83
N ILE A 50 -16.06 21.83 -15.72
CA ILE A 50 -15.18 23.00 -15.71
C ILE A 50 -13.86 22.76 -16.48
N ASP A 51 -13.40 21.51 -16.57
CA ASP A 51 -12.17 21.17 -17.32
C ASP A 51 -12.40 21.23 -18.84
N ILE A 52 -13.63 20.92 -19.30
CA ILE A 52 -14.03 21.04 -20.72
C ILE A 52 -14.31 22.47 -21.10
N GLU A 53 -15.04 23.21 -20.28
CA GLU A 53 -15.46 24.59 -20.55
C GLU A 53 -14.39 25.62 -20.19
N GLY A 54 -13.34 25.20 -19.51
CA GLY A 54 -12.24 26.05 -19.08
C GLY A 54 -11.40 26.60 -20.21
N PHE A 55 -10.68 27.67 -19.91
CA PHE A 55 -9.78 28.32 -20.86
C PHE A 55 -8.39 27.65 -20.79
N SER A 56 -7.67 27.64 -21.91
CA SER A 56 -6.29 27.09 -21.99
C SER A 56 -5.32 27.86 -21.09
N ASN A 57 -5.55 29.15 -20.87
CA ASN A 57 -4.76 29.94 -19.93
C ASN A 57 -5.42 29.90 -18.54
N LYS A 58 -4.86 29.13 -17.65
CA LYS A 58 -5.29 28.94 -16.26
C LYS A 58 -4.59 29.98 -15.38
N ASP A 59 -5.17 31.18 -15.28
CA ASP A 59 -4.78 32.19 -14.30
C ASP A 59 -5.74 32.21 -13.10
N LYS A 60 -5.45 33.03 -12.09
CA LYS A 60 -6.28 33.18 -10.88
C LYS A 60 -7.76 33.51 -11.16
N THR A 61 -8.09 34.10 -12.31
CA THR A 61 -9.46 34.47 -12.70
C THR A 61 -10.16 33.44 -13.57
N ALA A 62 -9.48 32.32 -13.89
CA ALA A 62 -10.00 31.30 -14.80
C ALA A 62 -11.37 30.75 -14.35
N VAL A 63 -11.53 30.46 -13.06
CA VAL A 63 -12.80 29.97 -12.49
C VAL A 63 -13.91 31.01 -12.68
N LEU A 64 -13.65 32.29 -12.37
CA LEU A 64 -14.60 33.38 -12.50
C LEU A 64 -15.04 33.57 -13.97
N ARG A 65 -14.10 33.49 -14.90
CA ARG A 65 -14.39 33.58 -16.33
C ARG A 65 -15.30 32.47 -16.84
N VAL A 66 -15.09 31.24 -16.36
CA VAL A 66 -15.95 30.10 -16.72
C VAL A 66 -17.36 30.27 -16.15
N PHE A 67 -17.48 30.72 -14.90
CA PHE A 67 -18.80 31.03 -14.32
C PHE A 67 -19.52 32.11 -15.13
N ALA A 68 -18.84 33.21 -15.48
CA ALA A 68 -19.39 34.26 -16.29
C ALA A 68 -19.83 33.75 -17.68
N LYS A 69 -18.94 32.99 -18.36
CA LYS A 69 -19.24 32.35 -19.64
C LYS A 69 -20.54 31.54 -19.56
N MET A 70 -20.63 30.64 -18.58
CA MET A 70 -21.78 29.73 -18.45
C MET A 70 -23.07 30.47 -18.05
N PHE A 71 -22.96 31.49 -17.20
CA PHE A 71 -24.10 32.32 -16.83
C PHE A 71 -24.64 33.13 -18.01
N TYR A 72 -23.77 33.80 -18.76
CA TYR A 72 -24.20 34.58 -19.93
C TYR A 72 -24.73 33.68 -21.06
N ASN A 73 -24.14 32.52 -21.28
CA ASN A 73 -24.69 31.51 -22.21
C ASN A 73 -26.10 31.07 -21.81
N HIS A 74 -26.34 30.88 -20.49
CA HIS A 74 -27.68 30.54 -19.97
C HIS A 74 -28.71 31.64 -20.24
N LEU A 75 -28.31 32.91 -20.19
CA LEU A 75 -29.14 34.04 -20.54
C LEU A 75 -29.36 34.21 -22.06
N GLY A 76 -28.65 33.43 -22.89
CA GLY A 76 -28.73 33.51 -24.37
C GLY A 76 -27.69 34.44 -25.00
N PHE A 77 -26.84 35.06 -24.20
CA PHE A 77 -25.74 35.89 -24.66
C PHE A 77 -24.52 35.06 -25.09
N TYR A 78 -23.57 35.67 -25.79
CA TYR A 78 -22.40 34.95 -26.31
C TYR A 78 -21.27 34.88 -25.28
N GLY A 79 -21.40 34.00 -24.30
CA GLY A 79 -20.44 33.85 -23.20
C GLY A 79 -19.03 33.39 -23.60
N GLU A 80 -18.83 32.83 -24.81
CA GLU A 80 -17.50 32.50 -25.34
C GLU A 80 -16.59 33.72 -25.50
N ASN A 81 -17.18 34.90 -25.58
CA ASN A 81 -16.50 36.19 -25.58
C ASN A 81 -17.21 37.11 -24.60
N LEU A 82 -16.61 37.32 -23.41
CA LEU A 82 -17.22 38.11 -22.35
C LEU A 82 -17.55 39.57 -22.79
N LYS A 83 -16.71 40.15 -23.62
CA LYS A 83 -16.97 41.50 -24.18
C LYS A 83 -18.27 41.54 -24.99
N VAL A 84 -18.49 40.54 -25.84
CA VAL A 84 -19.72 40.42 -26.62
C VAL A 84 -20.91 40.16 -25.69
N ALA A 85 -20.76 39.26 -24.72
CA ALA A 85 -21.82 38.95 -23.77
C ALA A 85 -22.26 40.19 -22.96
N MET A 86 -21.28 40.97 -22.47
CA MET A 86 -21.55 42.20 -21.72
C MET A 86 -22.23 43.26 -22.60
N MET A 87 -21.84 43.40 -23.87
CA MET A 87 -22.53 44.25 -24.84
C MET A 87 -23.97 43.79 -25.06
N GLU A 88 -24.19 42.53 -25.38
CA GLU A 88 -25.53 41.97 -25.61
C GLU A 88 -26.42 42.19 -24.37
N ARG A 89 -25.86 42.01 -23.18
CA ARG A 89 -26.57 42.24 -21.94
C ARG A 89 -26.92 43.72 -21.74
N TYR A 90 -25.97 44.61 -21.98
CA TYR A 90 -26.24 46.05 -21.87
C TYR A 90 -27.37 46.48 -22.83
N ILE A 91 -27.34 46.00 -24.07
CA ILE A 91 -28.40 46.24 -25.08
C ILE A 91 -29.75 45.69 -24.61
N ASP A 92 -29.72 44.50 -23.97
CA ASP A 92 -30.92 43.84 -23.43
C ASP A 92 -31.52 44.64 -22.25
N GLN A 93 -30.68 45.13 -21.34
CA GLN A 93 -31.11 45.99 -20.24
C GLN A 93 -31.79 47.32 -20.73
N GLN A 94 -31.38 47.81 -21.90
CA GLN A 94 -32.02 48.95 -22.54
C GLN A 94 -33.30 48.58 -23.32
N GLY A 95 -33.67 47.27 -23.35
CA GLY A 95 -34.82 46.77 -24.11
C GLY A 95 -34.65 46.86 -25.64
N LYS A 96 -33.40 46.94 -26.11
CA LYS A 96 -33.09 47.22 -27.54
C LYS A 96 -32.52 46.01 -28.28
N THR A 97 -32.63 44.81 -27.73
CA THR A 97 -32.05 43.57 -28.31
C THR A 97 -32.58 43.31 -29.73
N GLU A 98 -33.87 43.35 -29.93
CA GLU A 98 -34.47 43.08 -31.25
C GLU A 98 -34.18 44.18 -32.26
N GLU A 99 -34.14 45.45 -31.83
CA GLU A 99 -33.73 46.55 -32.64
C GLU A 99 -32.27 46.42 -33.09
N PHE A 100 -31.37 46.05 -32.18
CA PHE A 100 -29.98 45.84 -32.52
C PHE A 100 -29.80 44.70 -33.53
N ARG A 101 -30.50 43.60 -33.36
CA ARG A 101 -30.43 42.47 -34.29
C ARG A 101 -30.91 42.85 -35.66
N ARG A 102 -32.04 43.56 -35.78
CA ARG A 102 -32.60 44.02 -37.02
C ARG A 102 -31.66 45.02 -37.75
N VAL A 103 -31.19 46.06 -37.07
CA VAL A 103 -30.29 47.07 -37.65
C VAL A 103 -28.96 46.47 -38.07
N PHE A 104 -28.41 45.50 -37.26
CA PHE A 104 -27.20 44.79 -37.63
C PHE A 104 -27.39 43.95 -38.91
N GLU A 105 -28.49 43.24 -39.00
CA GLU A 105 -28.79 42.36 -40.14
C GLU A 105 -29.02 43.21 -41.42
N GLU A 106 -29.68 44.33 -41.31
CA GLU A 106 -29.83 45.28 -42.41
C GLU A 106 -28.47 45.79 -42.94
N LYS A 107 -27.54 46.10 -42.06
CA LYS A 107 -26.20 46.58 -42.42
C LYS A 107 -25.28 45.51 -42.95
N LYS A 108 -25.35 44.30 -42.38
CA LYS A 108 -24.42 43.18 -42.66
C LYS A 108 -24.92 42.19 -43.69
N GLY A 109 -26.26 42.07 -43.86
CA GLY A 109 -26.89 41.03 -44.68
C GLY A 109 -26.82 39.64 -44.09
N LYS A 110 -26.51 39.50 -42.79
CA LYS A 110 -26.47 38.25 -42.02
C LYS A 110 -26.90 38.51 -40.58
N SER A 111 -27.55 37.52 -39.97
CA SER A 111 -28.02 37.67 -38.61
C SER A 111 -26.85 37.85 -37.60
N TRP A 112 -27.09 38.60 -36.55
CA TRP A 112 -26.13 38.76 -35.44
C TRP A 112 -25.69 37.43 -34.86
N MET A 113 -26.60 36.48 -34.67
CA MET A 113 -26.34 35.18 -34.11
C MET A 113 -25.33 34.36 -34.93
N GLU A 114 -25.31 34.52 -36.25
CA GLU A 114 -24.33 33.85 -37.12
C GLU A 114 -22.95 34.52 -37.06
N VAL A 115 -22.92 35.83 -36.86
CA VAL A 115 -21.71 36.65 -37.03
C VAL A 115 -20.98 36.90 -35.72
N ARG A 116 -21.66 36.86 -34.57
CA ARG A 116 -21.09 37.23 -33.27
C ARG A 116 -19.79 36.47 -32.90
N ARG A 117 -19.59 35.24 -33.44
CA ARG A 117 -18.34 34.51 -33.33
C ARG A 117 -17.12 35.23 -33.89
N ALA A 118 -17.37 35.95 -35.00
CA ALA A 118 -16.34 36.71 -35.72
C ALA A 118 -16.39 38.20 -35.36
N PHE A 119 -16.78 38.55 -34.14
CA PHE A 119 -16.96 39.89 -33.62
C PHE A 119 -15.81 40.83 -34.03
N ALA A 120 -14.56 40.46 -33.78
CA ALA A 120 -13.40 41.27 -34.02
C ALA A 120 -13.22 41.71 -35.49
N PHE A 121 -13.75 40.94 -36.46
CA PHE A 121 -13.65 41.23 -37.89
C PHE A 121 -14.85 42.00 -38.42
N ASN A 122 -15.82 42.29 -37.60
CA ASN A 122 -17.08 42.94 -38.04
C ASN A 122 -17.29 44.33 -37.49
N GLY A 123 -16.23 44.99 -36.99
CA GLY A 123 -16.30 46.32 -36.41
C GLY A 123 -16.97 47.38 -37.30
N LYS A 124 -16.74 47.31 -38.63
CA LYS A 124 -17.35 48.21 -39.58
C LYS A 124 -18.90 48.15 -39.66
N PHE A 125 -19.51 47.11 -39.16
CA PHE A 125 -20.98 46.97 -39.07
C PHE A 125 -21.45 47.12 -37.60
N ILE A 126 -20.67 46.69 -36.63
CA ILE A 126 -21.00 46.75 -35.19
C ILE A 126 -21.01 48.19 -34.71
N ILE A 127 -19.96 48.98 -35.04
CA ILE A 127 -19.83 50.37 -34.62
C ILE A 127 -21.03 51.19 -35.08
N PRO A 128 -21.40 51.25 -36.39
CA PRO A 128 -22.57 52.01 -36.85
C PRO A 128 -23.89 51.47 -36.27
N THR A 129 -23.98 50.16 -35.90
CA THR A 129 -25.18 49.63 -35.27
C THR A 129 -25.33 50.16 -33.87
N LEU A 130 -24.22 50.19 -33.10
CA LEU A 130 -24.20 50.70 -31.72
C LEU A 130 -24.52 52.19 -31.68
N MET A 131 -23.99 52.98 -32.65
CA MET A 131 -24.31 54.41 -32.80
C MET A 131 -25.80 54.62 -32.99
N GLU A 132 -26.42 53.85 -33.90
CA GLU A 132 -27.85 54.05 -34.27
C GLU A 132 -28.77 53.54 -33.13
N VAL A 133 -28.47 52.37 -32.53
CA VAL A 133 -29.36 51.73 -31.57
C VAL A 133 -29.22 52.31 -30.16
N LEU A 134 -28.02 52.71 -29.78
CA LEU A 134 -27.71 53.17 -28.41
C LEU A 134 -27.50 54.68 -28.36
N ASP A 135 -27.65 55.41 -29.50
CA ASP A 135 -27.39 56.82 -29.62
C ASP A 135 -25.97 57.22 -29.14
N MET A 136 -25.00 56.40 -29.50
CA MET A 136 -23.58 56.58 -29.10
C MET A 136 -22.88 57.48 -30.14
N SER A 137 -21.93 58.32 -29.69
CA SER A 137 -21.02 58.99 -30.62
C SER A 137 -20.11 57.95 -31.32
N GLU A 138 -19.59 58.31 -32.50
CA GLU A 138 -18.68 57.48 -33.27
C GLU A 138 -17.40 57.19 -32.48
N ASP A 139 -16.88 58.14 -31.73
CA ASP A 139 -15.67 58.02 -30.91
C ASP A 139 -15.91 57.11 -29.74
N ASP A 140 -17.05 57.17 -29.05
CA ASP A 140 -17.40 56.30 -27.97
C ASP A 140 -17.58 54.85 -28.44
N ALA A 141 -18.28 54.67 -29.58
CA ALA A 141 -18.49 53.32 -30.14
C ALA A 141 -17.17 52.67 -30.60
N LYS A 142 -16.26 53.48 -31.20
CA LYS A 142 -14.92 53.04 -31.58
C LYS A 142 -14.04 52.76 -30.36
N ALA A 143 -14.05 53.64 -29.36
CA ALA A 143 -13.30 53.46 -28.11
C ALA A 143 -13.74 52.19 -27.45
N TRP A 144 -15.04 51.95 -27.28
CA TRP A 144 -15.55 50.70 -26.69
C TRP A 144 -15.17 49.48 -27.52
N PHE A 145 -15.28 49.52 -28.86
CA PHE A 145 -14.95 48.38 -29.72
C PHE A 145 -13.45 48.03 -29.64
N ASN A 146 -12.57 49.00 -29.51
CA ASN A 146 -11.12 48.83 -29.48
C ASN A 146 -10.58 48.56 -28.04
N ASP A 147 -11.37 48.79 -27.01
CA ASP A 147 -10.96 48.55 -25.64
C ASP A 147 -10.68 47.05 -25.38
N LYS A 148 -9.45 46.75 -25.03
CA LYS A 148 -8.99 45.37 -24.68
C LYS A 148 -9.27 45.01 -23.22
N THR A 149 -9.53 46.00 -22.35
CA THR A 149 -9.76 45.77 -20.92
C THR A 149 -11.19 45.34 -20.61
N ALA A 150 -12.14 45.59 -21.52
CA ALA A 150 -13.55 45.18 -21.42
C ALA A 150 -13.77 43.65 -21.48
N THR A 151 -12.69 42.86 -21.38
CA THR A 151 -12.74 41.37 -21.28
C THR A 151 -12.60 40.89 -19.88
N GLU A 152 -12.30 41.75 -18.90
CA GLU A 152 -12.17 41.39 -17.49
C GLU A 152 -13.49 41.61 -16.75
N ILE A 153 -13.90 40.66 -15.96
CA ILE A 153 -15.05 40.74 -15.08
C ILE A 153 -14.60 40.56 -13.63
N SER A 154 -15.14 41.39 -12.71
CA SER A 154 -14.91 41.22 -11.28
C SER A 154 -15.96 40.29 -10.67
N ILE A 155 -15.64 39.68 -9.53
CA ILE A 155 -16.59 38.88 -8.74
C ILE A 155 -17.81 39.70 -8.37
N ALA A 156 -17.60 40.98 -7.98
CA ALA A 156 -18.68 41.88 -7.61
C ALA A 156 -19.68 42.09 -8.77
N GLN A 157 -19.16 42.38 -9.93
CA GLN A 157 -19.98 42.61 -11.12
C GLN A 157 -20.76 41.36 -11.57
N LEU A 158 -20.09 40.18 -11.57
CA LEU A 158 -20.77 38.93 -11.93
C LEU A 158 -21.91 38.62 -10.94
N VAL A 159 -21.67 38.78 -9.64
CA VAL A 159 -22.70 38.53 -8.60
C VAL A 159 -23.84 39.52 -8.66
N GLU A 160 -23.56 40.81 -8.94
CA GLU A 160 -24.59 41.82 -9.18
C GLU A 160 -25.47 41.45 -10.39
N ASP A 161 -24.85 40.95 -11.46
CA ASP A 161 -25.55 40.50 -12.64
C ASP A 161 -26.42 39.26 -12.35
N MET A 162 -25.91 38.31 -11.59
CA MET A 162 -26.65 37.14 -11.15
C MET A 162 -27.82 37.55 -10.26
N LYS A 163 -27.59 38.46 -9.31
CA LYS A 163 -28.62 38.99 -8.41
C LYS A 163 -29.73 39.69 -9.20
N ALA A 164 -29.38 40.59 -10.08
CA ALA A 164 -30.35 41.26 -10.94
C ALA A 164 -31.23 40.28 -11.72
N TYR A 165 -30.65 39.17 -12.20
CA TYR A 165 -31.42 38.13 -12.88
C TYR A 165 -32.40 37.42 -11.95
N VAL A 166 -31.92 36.91 -10.78
CA VAL A 166 -32.79 36.16 -9.88
C VAL A 166 -33.85 37.03 -9.20
N ASP A 167 -33.63 38.34 -9.08
CA ASP A 167 -34.59 39.27 -8.53
C ASP A 167 -35.80 39.54 -9.48
N THR A 168 -35.64 39.28 -10.79
CA THR A 168 -36.77 39.28 -11.75
C THR A 168 -37.67 38.04 -11.61
N LYS A 169 -37.26 37.04 -10.87
CA LYS A 169 -37.91 35.72 -10.76
C LYS A 169 -38.79 35.64 -9.49
N PRO A 170 -39.77 34.71 -9.44
CA PRO A 170 -40.59 34.50 -8.25
C PRO A 170 -39.78 34.20 -6.99
N ALA A 171 -40.37 34.44 -5.81
CA ALA A 171 -39.70 34.25 -4.53
C ALA A 171 -39.21 32.81 -4.28
N ASN A 172 -39.87 31.79 -4.87
CA ASN A 172 -39.51 30.40 -4.82
C ASN A 172 -38.59 29.93 -5.95
N PHE A 173 -38.02 30.87 -6.69
CA PHE A 173 -37.07 30.58 -7.78
C PHE A 173 -35.69 30.20 -7.23
N ARG A 174 -35.03 29.25 -7.89
CA ARG A 174 -33.63 28.86 -7.59
C ARG A 174 -32.84 28.67 -8.88
N LEU A 175 -31.63 29.23 -8.89
CA LEU A 175 -30.61 28.98 -9.91
C LEU A 175 -29.52 28.09 -9.35
N LEU A 176 -29.28 26.94 -9.97
CA LEU A 176 -28.29 25.97 -9.51
C LEU A 176 -27.11 25.89 -10.48
N PHE A 177 -25.93 26.31 -10.05
CA PHE A 177 -24.67 25.99 -10.71
C PHE A 177 -24.21 24.59 -10.29
N MET A 178 -24.11 23.70 -11.25
CA MET A 178 -23.65 22.32 -11.03
C MET A 178 -22.36 22.11 -11.82
N ILE A 179 -21.26 22.00 -11.12
CA ILE A 179 -19.92 22.05 -11.67
C ILE A 179 -19.24 20.71 -11.44
N ASP A 180 -18.88 20.05 -12.52
CA ASP A 180 -18.22 18.75 -12.50
C ASP A 180 -16.70 18.89 -12.57
N GLU A 181 -15.97 18.05 -11.85
CA GLU A 181 -14.51 17.92 -11.83
C GLU A 181 -13.74 19.17 -11.36
N VAL A 182 -14.31 19.95 -10.43
CA VAL A 182 -13.68 21.18 -9.88
C VAL A 182 -12.31 20.90 -9.27
N GLY A 183 -12.15 19.81 -8.53
CA GLY A 183 -10.88 19.44 -7.87
C GLY A 183 -9.75 19.24 -8.88
N GLN A 184 -10.04 18.56 -10.00
CA GLN A 184 -9.06 18.30 -11.06
C GLN A 184 -8.67 19.58 -11.80
N TYR A 185 -9.63 20.48 -12.07
CA TYR A 185 -9.38 21.74 -12.76
C TYR A 185 -8.54 22.72 -11.95
N VAL A 186 -8.87 22.87 -10.67
CA VAL A 186 -8.16 23.77 -9.75
C VAL A 186 -6.81 23.15 -9.33
N GLY A 187 -6.75 21.82 -9.15
CA GLY A 187 -5.53 21.14 -8.74
C GLY A 187 -4.92 21.73 -7.47
N THR A 188 -3.62 22.00 -7.50
CA THR A 188 -2.86 22.60 -6.37
C THR A 188 -2.80 24.14 -6.44
N ASP A 189 -3.55 24.79 -7.34
CA ASP A 189 -3.54 26.24 -7.48
C ASP A 189 -4.39 26.92 -6.42
N THR A 190 -3.72 27.50 -5.43
CA THR A 190 -4.33 28.15 -4.28
C THR A 190 -5.11 29.42 -4.68
N ASP A 191 -4.65 30.14 -5.70
CA ASP A 191 -5.29 31.40 -6.11
C ASP A 191 -6.63 31.15 -6.82
N MET A 192 -6.70 30.12 -7.65
CA MET A 192 -7.97 29.69 -8.25
C MET A 192 -8.97 29.21 -7.21
N LEU A 193 -8.47 28.51 -6.18
CA LEU A 193 -9.30 28.02 -5.08
C LEU A 193 -9.86 29.15 -4.23
N LEU A 194 -9.03 30.15 -3.90
CA LEU A 194 -9.47 31.38 -3.21
C LEU A 194 -10.47 32.19 -4.03
N ASN A 195 -10.31 32.21 -5.35
CA ASN A 195 -11.25 32.88 -6.25
C ASN A 195 -12.62 32.20 -6.24
N LEU A 196 -12.68 30.87 -6.29
CA LEU A 196 -13.93 30.10 -6.14
C LEU A 196 -14.58 30.36 -4.77
N GLN A 197 -13.78 30.39 -3.70
CA GLN A 197 -14.25 30.69 -2.35
C GLN A 197 -14.89 32.08 -2.30
N SER A 198 -14.20 33.11 -2.77
CA SER A 198 -14.68 34.48 -2.76
C SER A 198 -15.96 34.66 -3.58
N LEU A 199 -16.06 33.97 -4.72
CA LEU A 199 -17.26 33.95 -5.54
C LEU A 199 -18.45 33.33 -4.82
N THR A 200 -18.25 32.13 -4.23
CA THR A 200 -19.32 31.44 -3.52
C THR A 200 -19.76 32.17 -2.25
N GLU A 201 -18.82 32.82 -1.54
CA GLU A 201 -19.12 33.66 -0.38
C GLU A 201 -19.98 34.87 -0.75
N LYS A 202 -19.61 35.58 -1.82
CA LYS A 202 -20.33 36.73 -2.29
C LYS A 202 -21.72 36.37 -2.82
N ILE A 203 -21.86 35.26 -3.56
CA ILE A 203 -23.16 34.69 -3.94
C ILE A 203 -24.02 34.43 -2.70
N GLY A 204 -23.46 33.79 -1.69
CA GLY A 204 -24.19 33.46 -0.45
C GLY A 204 -24.65 34.66 0.35
N SER A 205 -23.86 35.75 0.36
CA SER A 205 -24.20 37.00 1.07
C SER A 205 -25.20 37.90 0.34
N GLU A 206 -25.17 37.94 -0.98
CA GLU A 206 -25.94 38.94 -1.76
C GLU A 206 -27.19 38.37 -2.45
N CYS A 207 -27.23 37.07 -2.77
CA CYS A 207 -28.32 36.48 -3.54
C CYS A 207 -29.43 35.81 -2.70
N GLU A 208 -29.48 36.04 -1.40
CA GLU A 208 -30.56 35.62 -0.48
C GLU A 208 -30.97 34.15 -0.55
N GLY A 209 -30.01 33.27 -0.88
CA GLY A 209 -30.24 31.82 -1.01
C GLY A 209 -30.93 31.39 -2.30
N LYS A 210 -31.17 32.27 -3.24
CA LYS A 210 -31.73 31.95 -4.56
C LYS A 210 -30.74 31.28 -5.50
N ILE A 211 -29.42 31.43 -5.28
CA ILE A 211 -28.36 30.83 -6.07
C ILE A 211 -27.61 29.80 -5.26
N TRP A 212 -27.43 28.62 -5.83
CA TRP A 212 -26.75 27.48 -5.20
C TRP A 212 -25.60 27.02 -6.08
N VAL A 213 -24.47 26.67 -5.46
CA VAL A 213 -23.31 26.11 -6.14
C VAL A 213 -23.09 24.69 -5.62
N ILE A 214 -23.12 23.73 -6.54
CA ILE A 214 -22.90 22.30 -6.26
C ILE A 214 -21.66 21.88 -7.07
N CYS A 215 -20.62 21.48 -6.37
CA CYS A 215 -19.38 21.00 -6.98
C CYS A 215 -19.25 19.49 -6.82
N THR A 216 -18.73 18.81 -7.83
CA THR A 216 -18.31 17.42 -7.72
C THR A 216 -16.80 17.29 -7.97
N GLY A 217 -16.18 16.29 -7.38
CA GLY A 217 -14.78 15.93 -7.57
C GLY A 217 -14.62 14.43 -7.40
N GLN A 218 -13.58 13.86 -8.01
CA GLN A 218 -13.29 12.42 -7.91
C GLN A 218 -12.52 12.07 -6.63
N GLU A 219 -11.65 12.97 -6.19
CA GLU A 219 -10.96 12.84 -4.91
C GLU A 219 -11.64 13.75 -3.90
N ALA A 220 -11.65 13.33 -2.65
CA ALA A 220 -12.06 14.24 -1.59
C ALA A 220 -11.16 15.47 -1.69
N ILE A 221 -11.80 16.64 -1.78
CA ILE A 221 -11.05 17.90 -1.81
C ILE A 221 -10.00 17.94 -0.69
N ASP A 222 -10.24 17.23 0.40
CA ASP A 222 -9.34 17.07 1.55
C ASP A 222 -8.04 16.28 1.24
N GLU A 223 -8.02 15.41 0.22
CA GLU A 223 -6.83 14.63 -0.17
C GLU A 223 -5.89 15.40 -1.12
N ILE A 224 -6.45 16.27 -1.94
CA ILE A 224 -5.66 17.13 -2.85
C ILE A 224 -4.79 18.11 -2.05
N ILE A 225 -5.11 18.39 -0.78
CA ILE A 225 -4.60 19.53 -0.02
C ILE A 225 -3.87 19.13 1.28
N LYS A 226 -3.39 17.91 1.39
CA LYS A 226 -2.51 17.49 2.51
C LYS A 226 -1.25 18.37 2.70
N VAL A 227 -1.00 19.32 1.81
CA VAL A 227 0.22 20.15 1.83
C VAL A 227 0.07 21.46 2.61
N ARG A 228 -1.16 21.99 2.86
CA ARG A 228 -1.35 23.27 3.62
C ARG A 228 -2.69 23.30 4.36
N ALA A 229 -2.70 22.77 5.58
CA ALA A 229 -3.92 22.63 6.41
C ALA A 229 -4.64 23.94 6.76
N ASP A 230 -3.94 25.08 6.85
CA ASP A 230 -4.50 26.33 7.37
C ASP A 230 -5.33 27.12 6.35
N GLU A 231 -4.98 27.11 5.07
CA GLU A 231 -5.72 27.86 4.03
C GLU A 231 -6.99 27.13 3.61
N PHE A 232 -7.01 25.83 3.80
CA PHE A 232 -8.09 24.95 3.38
C PHE A 232 -9.28 24.90 4.33
N SER A 233 -9.05 25.05 5.61
CA SER A 233 -10.09 25.18 6.63
C SER A 233 -11.10 26.29 6.29
N ARG A 234 -10.67 27.33 5.59
CA ARG A 234 -11.51 28.47 5.17
C ARG A 234 -12.47 28.10 4.03
N ILE A 235 -12.05 27.29 3.05
CA ILE A 235 -12.92 26.84 1.96
C ILE A 235 -13.93 25.82 2.43
N GLN A 236 -13.48 24.92 3.30
CA GLN A 236 -14.35 23.94 3.93
C GLN A 236 -15.52 24.59 4.67
N ALA A 237 -15.33 25.77 5.25
CA ALA A 237 -16.38 26.49 5.95
C ALA A 237 -17.49 27.02 5.02
N ARG A 238 -17.26 27.15 3.71
CA ARG A 238 -18.24 27.68 2.71
C ARG A 238 -19.12 26.61 2.11
N PHE A 239 -18.60 25.38 1.93
CA PHE A 239 -19.39 24.22 1.48
C PHE A 239 -19.91 23.45 2.71
N LYS A 240 -21.05 23.89 3.26
CA LYS A 240 -21.62 23.34 4.51
C LYS A 240 -22.09 21.91 4.37
N THR A 241 -22.59 21.54 3.19
CA THR A 241 -23.08 20.17 2.91
C THR A 241 -22.04 19.44 2.07
N ARG A 242 -21.44 18.40 2.65
CA ARG A 242 -20.49 17.53 1.97
C ARG A 242 -21.02 16.13 1.97
N LEU A 243 -21.03 15.51 0.81
CA LEU A 243 -21.49 14.16 0.60
C LEU A 243 -20.34 13.37 -0.03
N SER A 244 -19.82 12.41 0.69
CA SER A 244 -18.91 11.43 0.14
C SER A 244 -19.71 10.24 -0.36
N LEU A 245 -19.60 9.96 -1.64
CA LEU A 245 -20.10 8.72 -2.22
C LEU A 245 -19.01 7.68 -2.01
N SER A 246 -19.11 6.91 -0.91
CA SER A 246 -18.16 5.83 -0.63
C SER A 246 -18.36 4.69 -1.63
N SER A 247 -17.26 3.97 -1.92
CA SER A 247 -17.26 2.79 -2.79
C SER A 247 -18.08 1.60 -2.26
N SER A 248 -18.61 1.66 -1.05
CA SER A 248 -19.55 0.67 -0.51
C SER A 248 -20.83 0.53 -1.34
N SER A 249 -21.17 1.51 -2.14
CA SER A 249 -22.32 1.46 -3.06
C SER A 249 -22.03 0.78 -4.39
N VAL A 250 -20.77 0.57 -4.77
CA VAL A 250 -20.40 -0.10 -6.04
C VAL A 250 -20.77 -1.58 -5.98
N ASP A 251 -20.55 -2.21 -4.83
CA ASP A 251 -20.86 -3.61 -4.59
C ASP A 251 -22.37 -3.85 -4.77
N GLU A 252 -23.20 -3.00 -4.18
CA GLU A 252 -24.66 -3.06 -4.33
C GLU A 252 -25.10 -2.86 -5.80
N VAL A 253 -24.44 -1.98 -6.54
CA VAL A 253 -24.73 -1.79 -7.97
C VAL A 253 -24.37 -3.03 -8.76
N ILE A 254 -23.23 -3.67 -8.49
CA ILE A 254 -22.83 -4.92 -9.15
C ILE A 254 -23.85 -6.01 -8.85
N GLN A 255 -24.19 -6.24 -7.60
CA GLN A 255 -25.18 -7.24 -7.16
C GLN A 255 -26.56 -7.02 -7.78
N LYS A 256 -27.09 -5.81 -7.68
CA LYS A 256 -28.50 -5.52 -8.11
C LYS A 256 -28.65 -5.27 -9.62
N ARG A 257 -27.56 -4.99 -10.37
CA ARG A 257 -27.63 -4.63 -11.78
C ARG A 257 -26.89 -5.59 -12.70
N ILE A 258 -25.65 -5.96 -12.37
CA ILE A 258 -24.86 -6.87 -13.20
C ILE A 258 -25.21 -8.32 -12.87
N LEU A 259 -25.29 -8.64 -11.57
CA LEU A 259 -25.48 -10.02 -11.08
C LEU A 259 -26.94 -10.38 -10.76
N LYS A 260 -27.91 -9.56 -11.15
CA LYS A 260 -29.32 -9.82 -10.85
C LYS A 260 -29.76 -11.15 -11.46
N LYS A 261 -30.14 -12.11 -10.61
CA LYS A 261 -30.60 -13.45 -10.99
C LYS A 261 -32.09 -13.46 -11.34
N LYS A 262 -32.47 -14.38 -12.21
CA LYS A 262 -33.87 -14.77 -12.38
C LYS A 262 -34.33 -15.54 -11.16
N PRO A 263 -35.63 -15.50 -10.79
CA PRO A 263 -36.13 -16.16 -9.57
C PRO A 263 -35.80 -17.66 -9.49
N GLU A 264 -35.88 -18.38 -10.61
CA GLU A 264 -35.56 -19.81 -10.69
C GLU A 264 -34.07 -20.06 -10.41
N ALA A 265 -33.19 -19.25 -11.02
CA ALA A 265 -31.73 -19.35 -10.82
C ALA A 265 -31.34 -18.97 -9.38
N ALA A 266 -32.04 -18.00 -8.77
CA ALA A 266 -31.81 -17.63 -7.38
C ALA A 266 -32.06 -18.81 -6.44
N LYS A 267 -33.18 -19.52 -6.64
CA LYS A 267 -33.53 -20.69 -5.84
C LYS A 267 -32.52 -21.84 -6.01
N ASN A 268 -32.11 -22.12 -7.25
CA ASN A 268 -31.06 -23.13 -7.49
C ASN A 268 -29.75 -22.80 -6.79
N LEU A 269 -29.35 -21.52 -6.77
CA LEU A 269 -28.13 -21.09 -6.07
C LEU A 269 -28.27 -21.19 -4.54
N GLU A 270 -29.44 -20.95 -3.97
CA GLU A 270 -29.69 -21.18 -2.55
C GLU A 270 -29.52 -22.67 -2.21
N ASP A 271 -30.10 -23.57 -3.03
CA ASP A 271 -29.93 -25.03 -2.88
C ASP A 271 -28.44 -25.45 -3.00
N VAL A 272 -27.70 -24.88 -3.95
CA VAL A 272 -26.25 -25.13 -4.10
C VAL A 272 -25.49 -24.70 -2.84
N TYR A 273 -25.80 -23.54 -2.28
CA TYR A 273 -25.16 -23.08 -1.05
C TYR A 273 -25.44 -24.03 0.13
N GLU A 274 -26.70 -24.38 0.36
CA GLU A 274 -27.11 -25.26 1.47
C GLU A 274 -26.41 -26.61 1.40
N GLN A 275 -26.22 -27.17 0.20
CA GLN A 275 -25.51 -28.44 0.00
C GLN A 275 -23.99 -28.32 0.21
N ASN A 276 -23.41 -27.14 0.07
CA ASN A 276 -21.95 -26.93 0.08
C ASN A 276 -21.47 -25.94 1.15
N ASP A 277 -22.30 -25.56 2.14
CA ASP A 277 -21.94 -24.55 3.17
C ASP A 277 -20.62 -24.87 3.88
N SER A 278 -20.43 -26.11 4.30
CA SER A 278 -19.21 -26.55 4.99
C SER A 278 -17.97 -26.49 4.08
N VAL A 279 -18.13 -26.80 2.80
CA VAL A 279 -17.05 -26.73 1.81
C VAL A 279 -16.65 -25.27 1.58
N LEU A 280 -17.64 -24.40 1.37
CA LEU A 280 -17.43 -22.96 1.14
C LEU A 280 -16.74 -22.28 2.33
N ARG A 281 -17.12 -22.60 3.57
CA ARG A 281 -16.46 -22.06 4.77
C ARG A 281 -15.01 -22.49 4.88
N ASN A 282 -14.70 -23.74 4.53
CA ASN A 282 -13.32 -24.25 4.56
C ASN A 282 -12.49 -23.69 3.41
N LEU A 283 -13.08 -23.52 2.22
CA LEU A 283 -12.39 -23.03 1.03
C LEU A 283 -11.86 -21.61 1.23
N PHE A 284 -12.60 -20.71 1.89
CA PHE A 284 -12.28 -19.29 2.01
C PHE A 284 -11.76 -18.87 3.39
N SER A 285 -10.96 -19.72 4.04
CA SER A 285 -10.29 -19.40 5.31
C SER A 285 -8.89 -18.86 5.05
N PHE A 286 -8.72 -17.54 5.10
CA PHE A 286 -7.44 -16.85 4.90
C PHE A 286 -6.51 -17.00 6.11
N SER A 287 -5.22 -17.17 5.85
CA SER A 287 -4.17 -17.31 6.86
C SER A 287 -3.39 -16.00 7.02
N GLY A 288 -3.25 -15.51 8.26
CA GLY A 288 -2.45 -14.31 8.56
C GLY A 288 -2.98 -13.00 7.99
N SER A 289 -4.24 -12.94 7.55
CA SER A 289 -4.87 -11.71 7.06
C SER A 289 -5.19 -10.78 8.23
N ILE A 290 -4.87 -9.49 8.08
CA ILE A 290 -5.26 -8.42 9.01
C ILE A 290 -6.71 -8.00 8.76
N LEU A 291 -7.20 -8.16 7.53
CA LEU A 291 -8.58 -7.88 7.17
C LEU A 291 -9.50 -9.02 7.65
N ASP A 292 -10.66 -8.64 8.18
CA ASP A 292 -11.76 -9.58 8.42
C ASP A 292 -12.44 -9.92 7.08
N ILE A 293 -11.71 -10.64 6.22
CA ILE A 293 -12.19 -11.13 4.94
C ILE A 293 -12.75 -12.53 5.11
N LYS A 294 -14.03 -12.66 4.78
CA LYS A 294 -14.79 -13.90 4.90
C LYS A 294 -15.32 -14.34 3.54
N GLY A 295 -15.63 -15.61 3.44
CA GLY A 295 -16.48 -16.13 2.40
C GLY A 295 -17.91 -15.62 2.54
N TYR A 296 -18.86 -16.44 2.18
CA TYR A 296 -20.28 -16.08 2.27
C TYR A 296 -20.81 -16.28 3.68
N SER A 297 -21.68 -15.35 4.14
CA SER A 297 -22.34 -15.43 5.44
C SER A 297 -23.62 -16.27 5.41
N GLY A 298 -24.16 -16.58 4.22
CA GLY A 298 -25.37 -17.37 4.07
C GLY A 298 -25.87 -17.47 2.61
N PRO A 299 -26.96 -18.21 2.38
CA PRO A 299 -27.47 -18.50 1.03
C PRO A 299 -27.87 -17.24 0.27
N ARG A 300 -28.41 -16.24 0.94
CA ARG A 300 -28.80 -14.99 0.32
C ARG A 300 -27.57 -14.22 -0.21
N GLU A 301 -26.53 -14.09 0.60
CA GLU A 301 -25.30 -13.40 0.20
C GLU A 301 -24.59 -14.16 -0.92
N PHE A 302 -24.57 -15.50 -0.88
CA PHE A 302 -24.08 -16.33 -1.97
C PHE A 302 -24.83 -16.04 -3.27
N THR A 303 -26.18 -16.09 -3.24
CA THR A 303 -27.01 -15.82 -4.41
C THR A 303 -26.82 -14.42 -4.97
N GLU A 304 -26.72 -13.40 -4.12
CA GLU A 304 -26.53 -12.01 -4.54
C GLU A 304 -25.16 -11.79 -5.20
N ASN A 305 -24.09 -12.42 -4.67
CA ASN A 305 -22.72 -12.22 -5.15
C ASN A 305 -22.28 -13.20 -6.23
N PHE A 306 -22.85 -14.41 -6.33
CA PHE A 306 -22.43 -15.41 -7.30
C PHE A 306 -22.27 -14.83 -8.71
N PRO A 307 -21.19 -15.12 -9.44
CA PRO A 307 -20.14 -16.10 -9.17
C PRO A 307 -18.90 -15.54 -8.40
N PHE A 308 -19.05 -14.38 -7.77
CA PHE A 308 -17.98 -13.74 -7.01
C PHE A 308 -18.12 -14.03 -5.51
N VAL A 309 -16.98 -14.05 -4.82
CA VAL A 309 -16.93 -14.16 -3.37
C VAL A 309 -16.84 -12.77 -2.73
N PRO A 310 -17.51 -12.50 -1.59
CA PRO A 310 -17.55 -11.16 -0.98
C PRO A 310 -16.18 -10.48 -0.80
N TYR A 311 -15.14 -11.23 -0.43
CA TYR A 311 -13.80 -10.67 -0.27
C TYR A 311 -13.23 -10.04 -1.54
N GLN A 312 -13.67 -10.49 -2.73
CA GLN A 312 -13.15 -9.98 -4.00
C GLN A 312 -13.51 -8.52 -4.23
N PHE A 313 -14.65 -8.06 -3.75
CA PHE A 313 -15.03 -6.65 -3.81
C PHE A 313 -14.09 -5.78 -2.99
N ILE A 314 -13.77 -6.23 -1.76
CA ILE A 314 -12.86 -5.52 -0.84
C ILE A 314 -11.44 -5.46 -1.43
N ILE A 315 -10.94 -6.60 -1.91
CA ILE A 315 -9.59 -6.67 -2.48
C ILE A 315 -9.48 -5.82 -3.74
N MET A 316 -10.47 -5.85 -4.66
CA MET A 316 -10.45 -5.05 -5.88
C MET A 316 -10.48 -3.55 -5.61
N GLN A 317 -11.21 -3.08 -4.60
CA GLN A 317 -11.17 -1.68 -4.18
C GLN A 317 -9.76 -1.27 -3.77
N LYS A 318 -9.06 -2.12 -3.00
CA LYS A 318 -7.67 -1.88 -2.59
C LYS A 318 -6.71 -1.93 -3.79
N VAL A 319 -6.87 -2.90 -4.70
CA VAL A 319 -6.07 -3.00 -5.93
C VAL A 319 -6.15 -1.68 -6.72
N PHE A 320 -7.36 -1.16 -6.95
CA PHE A 320 -7.51 0.11 -7.67
C PHE A 320 -6.96 1.32 -6.90
N ALA A 321 -7.05 1.32 -5.57
CA ALA A 321 -6.46 2.37 -4.73
C ALA A 321 -4.93 2.36 -4.83
N GLU A 322 -4.31 1.19 -4.75
CA GLU A 322 -2.86 1.06 -4.81
C GLU A 322 -2.27 1.31 -6.21
N ILE A 323 -2.97 0.88 -7.27
CA ILE A 323 -2.56 1.22 -8.65
C ILE A 323 -2.56 2.73 -8.88
N ARG A 324 -3.49 3.48 -8.28
CA ARG A 324 -3.49 4.95 -8.34
C ARG A 324 -2.27 5.57 -7.66
N LYS A 325 -1.79 5.00 -6.56
CA LYS A 325 -0.62 5.51 -5.83
C LYS A 325 0.70 5.19 -6.53
N HIS A 326 0.79 4.01 -7.14
CA HIS A 326 2.04 3.46 -7.67
C HIS A 326 2.13 3.46 -9.21
N GLY A 327 1.04 3.74 -9.92
CA GLY A 327 0.99 3.77 -11.38
C GLY A 327 1.49 5.09 -11.97
N ASN A 328 2.30 5.01 -13.04
CA ASN A 328 2.81 6.18 -13.79
C ASN A 328 1.71 6.93 -14.59
N SER A 329 0.51 6.40 -14.65
CA SER A 329 -0.60 6.96 -15.44
C SER A 329 -1.49 7.91 -14.63
N GLY A 330 -0.89 8.88 -13.91
CA GLY A 330 -1.57 9.84 -13.04
C GLY A 330 -2.63 10.74 -13.69
N LYS A 331 -3.10 10.47 -14.91
CA LYS A 331 -4.05 11.33 -15.62
C LYS A 331 -5.37 10.67 -16.05
N HIS A 332 -5.55 9.36 -15.97
CA HIS A 332 -6.75 8.71 -16.55
C HIS A 332 -7.48 7.70 -15.65
N LEU A 333 -7.15 7.56 -14.39
CA LEU A 333 -7.91 6.76 -13.42
C LEU A 333 -9.15 7.48 -12.86
N SER A 334 -9.69 8.43 -13.64
CA SER A 334 -10.92 9.17 -13.30
C SER A 334 -12.20 8.29 -13.22
N GLY A 335 -12.05 6.97 -13.32
CA GLY A 335 -13.17 6.03 -13.38
C GLY A 335 -12.98 4.78 -12.53
N GLY A 336 -12.35 4.86 -11.34
CA GLY A 336 -12.14 3.67 -10.48
C GLY A 336 -13.42 2.83 -10.28
N GLU A 337 -14.56 3.49 -10.08
CA GLU A 337 -15.85 2.84 -9.98
C GLU A 337 -16.32 2.24 -11.32
N ARG A 338 -16.13 2.94 -12.43
CA ARG A 338 -16.46 2.42 -13.77
C ARG A 338 -15.56 1.24 -14.14
N SER A 339 -14.29 1.32 -13.82
CA SER A 339 -13.33 0.24 -14.06
C SER A 339 -13.66 -0.98 -13.20
N MET A 340 -14.13 -0.77 -11.97
CA MET A 340 -14.59 -1.85 -11.10
C MET A 340 -15.84 -2.53 -11.67
N LEU A 341 -16.85 -1.76 -12.10
CA LEU A 341 -18.04 -2.30 -12.77
C LEU A 341 -17.69 -3.10 -14.02
N SER A 342 -16.80 -2.57 -14.88
CA SER A 342 -16.33 -3.28 -16.08
C SER A 342 -15.58 -4.55 -15.73
N GLY A 343 -14.70 -4.50 -14.70
CA GLY A 343 -13.91 -5.66 -14.27
C GLY A 343 -14.77 -6.83 -13.80
N PHE A 344 -15.76 -6.57 -12.98
CA PHE A 344 -16.69 -7.60 -12.54
C PHE A 344 -17.56 -8.13 -13.69
N GLN A 345 -18.00 -7.25 -14.61
CA GLN A 345 -18.76 -7.67 -15.78
C GLN A 345 -17.91 -8.55 -16.71
N GLU A 346 -16.69 -8.14 -17.05
CA GLU A 346 -15.78 -8.88 -17.93
C GLU A 346 -15.39 -10.23 -17.33
N ALA A 347 -15.08 -10.26 -16.03
CA ALA A 347 -14.73 -11.48 -15.32
C ALA A 347 -15.92 -12.48 -15.28
N ALA A 348 -17.15 -12.00 -15.06
CA ALA A 348 -18.36 -12.82 -15.11
C ALA A 348 -18.61 -13.38 -16.52
N GLN A 349 -18.39 -12.58 -17.57
CA GLN A 349 -18.58 -13.01 -18.96
C GLN A 349 -17.64 -14.15 -19.34
N LYS A 350 -16.42 -14.21 -18.79
CA LYS A 350 -15.45 -15.27 -19.09
C LYS A 350 -15.84 -16.65 -18.57
N ILE A 351 -16.76 -16.70 -17.60
CA ILE A 351 -17.24 -17.96 -17.03
C ILE A 351 -18.71 -18.23 -17.35
N GLN A 352 -19.34 -17.46 -18.25
CA GLN A 352 -20.78 -17.54 -18.57
C GLN A 352 -21.24 -18.92 -19.08
N GLU A 353 -20.34 -19.73 -19.64
CA GLU A 353 -20.62 -21.06 -20.15
C GLU A 353 -20.43 -22.17 -19.09
N LYS A 354 -19.97 -21.79 -17.86
CA LYS A 354 -19.79 -22.75 -16.77
C LYS A 354 -21.09 -22.94 -15.98
N ASP A 355 -21.12 -23.98 -15.16
CA ASP A 355 -22.26 -24.35 -14.33
C ASP A 355 -22.41 -23.50 -13.05
N GLU A 356 -23.40 -23.80 -12.22
CA GLU A 356 -23.74 -23.13 -10.98
C GLU A 356 -22.74 -23.35 -9.82
N TYR A 357 -21.69 -24.13 -10.03
CA TYR A 357 -20.60 -24.35 -9.08
C TYR A 357 -19.37 -23.50 -9.38
N ALA A 358 -19.32 -22.88 -10.55
CA ALA A 358 -18.18 -22.12 -10.98
C ALA A 358 -18.01 -20.81 -10.20
N LEU A 359 -16.79 -20.50 -9.84
CA LEU A 359 -16.38 -19.25 -9.21
C LEU A 359 -15.44 -18.48 -10.13
N VAL A 360 -15.36 -17.16 -9.95
CA VAL A 360 -14.39 -16.34 -10.66
C VAL A 360 -13.09 -16.32 -9.86
N PRO A 361 -12.00 -16.92 -10.33
CA PRO A 361 -10.70 -16.81 -9.67
C PRO A 361 -10.16 -15.38 -9.79
N PHE A 362 -9.44 -14.92 -8.77
CA PHE A 362 -9.07 -13.51 -8.64
C PHE A 362 -8.17 -12.99 -9.77
N PHE A 363 -7.32 -13.83 -10.34
CA PHE A 363 -6.44 -13.44 -11.45
C PHE A 363 -7.18 -12.92 -12.69
N ARG A 364 -8.47 -13.27 -12.86
CA ARG A 364 -9.30 -12.80 -13.99
C ARG A 364 -9.49 -11.29 -14.02
N PHE A 365 -9.33 -10.61 -12.90
CA PHE A 365 -9.37 -9.15 -12.83
C PHE A 365 -8.14 -8.46 -13.45
N TYR A 366 -7.06 -9.21 -13.71
CA TYR A 366 -5.87 -8.66 -14.33
C TYR A 366 -6.16 -8.01 -15.68
N ASP A 367 -7.03 -8.62 -16.50
CA ASP A 367 -7.32 -8.13 -17.85
C ASP A 367 -7.99 -6.74 -17.85
N THR A 368 -8.74 -6.42 -16.80
CA THR A 368 -9.31 -5.06 -16.63
C THR A 368 -8.26 -4.07 -16.14
N VAL A 369 -7.35 -4.53 -15.29
CA VAL A 369 -6.34 -3.69 -14.65
C VAL A 369 -5.16 -3.41 -15.58
N HIS A 370 -4.83 -4.35 -16.49
CA HIS A 370 -3.61 -4.30 -17.31
C HIS A 370 -3.49 -3.04 -18.17
N THR A 371 -4.61 -2.41 -18.57
CA THR A 371 -4.61 -1.17 -19.36
C THR A 371 -4.06 0.03 -18.61
N PHE A 372 -4.06 -0.02 -17.28
CA PHE A 372 -3.59 1.04 -16.39
C PHE A 372 -2.14 0.83 -15.91
N LEU A 373 -1.52 -0.31 -16.28
CA LEU A 373 -0.21 -0.70 -15.80
C LEU A 373 0.93 -0.06 -16.57
N ASP A 374 2.06 0.09 -15.88
CA ASP A 374 3.32 0.46 -16.51
C ASP A 374 3.74 -0.58 -17.57
N GLY A 375 4.42 -0.10 -18.62
CA GLY A 375 4.91 -0.97 -19.69
C GLY A 375 5.91 -2.03 -19.22
N SER A 376 6.68 -1.76 -18.16
CA SER A 376 7.63 -2.72 -17.57
C SER A 376 6.90 -3.95 -17.02
N ILE A 377 5.83 -3.74 -16.27
CA ILE A 377 5.01 -4.81 -15.67
C ILE A 377 4.33 -5.64 -16.76
N ARG A 378 3.73 -4.97 -17.74
CA ARG A 378 3.07 -5.67 -18.86
C ARG A 378 4.04 -6.59 -19.60
N ARG A 379 5.26 -6.12 -19.87
CA ARG A 379 6.31 -6.91 -20.54
C ARG A 379 6.66 -8.19 -19.78
N VAL A 380 6.73 -8.14 -18.45
CA VAL A 380 7.02 -9.33 -17.62
C VAL A 380 5.95 -10.40 -17.82
N ILE A 381 4.68 -10.02 -17.72
CA ILE A 381 3.56 -10.97 -17.87
C ILE A 381 3.43 -11.45 -19.32
N GLU A 382 3.60 -10.56 -20.32
CA GLU A 382 3.62 -10.94 -21.73
C GLU A 382 4.77 -11.91 -22.06
N ARG A 383 5.95 -11.71 -21.47
CA ARG A 383 7.09 -12.63 -21.61
C ARG A 383 6.80 -13.99 -20.98
N CYS A 384 6.15 -14.01 -19.81
CA CYS A 384 5.72 -15.24 -19.17
C CYS A 384 4.66 -15.97 -20.03
N GLN A 385 3.69 -15.25 -20.59
CA GLN A 385 2.68 -15.81 -21.50
C GLN A 385 3.31 -16.41 -22.73
N LYS A 386 4.25 -15.70 -23.39
CA LYS A 386 4.98 -16.23 -24.55
C LYS A 386 5.78 -17.49 -24.22
N ALA A 387 6.36 -17.56 -23.01
CA ALA A 387 7.05 -18.77 -22.57
C ALA A 387 6.08 -19.95 -22.39
N ALA A 388 4.88 -19.71 -21.90
CA ALA A 388 3.84 -20.72 -21.80
C ALA A 388 3.35 -21.17 -23.19
N ASP A 389 3.09 -20.22 -24.09
CA ASP A 389 2.63 -20.51 -25.47
C ASP A 389 3.67 -21.32 -26.25
N ASN A 390 4.96 -21.12 -25.98
CA ASN A 390 6.08 -21.85 -26.63
C ASN A 390 6.44 -23.17 -25.94
N GLY A 391 5.91 -23.46 -24.75
CA GLY A 391 6.29 -24.64 -23.97
C GLY A 391 7.69 -24.55 -23.34
N ASP A 392 8.18 -23.33 -23.04
CA ASP A 392 9.52 -23.06 -22.50
C ASP A 392 9.59 -23.29 -20.96
N GLY A 393 8.99 -24.36 -20.47
CA GLY A 393 9.00 -24.73 -19.05
C GLY A 393 8.08 -23.90 -18.17
N ILE A 394 7.19 -23.12 -18.77
CA ILE A 394 6.10 -22.35 -18.14
C ILE A 394 4.78 -22.88 -18.66
N GLU A 395 3.80 -23.00 -17.79
CA GLU A 395 2.44 -23.42 -18.11
C GLU A 395 1.46 -22.24 -18.01
N GLN A 396 0.26 -22.38 -18.58
CA GLN A 396 -0.76 -21.33 -18.50
C GLN A 396 -1.15 -21.00 -17.06
N GLN A 397 -1.19 -22.00 -16.18
CA GLN A 397 -1.46 -21.80 -14.76
C GLN A 397 -0.40 -20.93 -14.08
N ASP A 398 0.86 -21.00 -14.49
CA ASP A 398 1.93 -20.16 -13.96
C ASP A 398 1.71 -18.69 -14.30
N VAL A 399 1.25 -18.42 -15.52
CA VAL A 399 0.87 -17.06 -15.95
C VAL A 399 -0.28 -16.53 -15.11
N ASP A 400 -1.27 -17.37 -14.82
CA ASP A 400 -2.43 -16.99 -14.01
C ASP A 400 -2.04 -16.73 -12.55
N VAL A 401 -1.14 -17.54 -11.98
CA VAL A 401 -0.53 -17.28 -10.66
C VAL A 401 0.28 -15.99 -10.66
N LEU A 402 1.04 -15.73 -11.72
CA LEU A 402 1.83 -14.50 -11.84
C LEU A 402 0.95 -13.24 -11.92
N LYS A 403 -0.17 -13.31 -12.69
CA LYS A 403 -1.18 -12.26 -12.74
C LYS A 403 -1.80 -12.00 -11.37
N LEU A 404 -2.12 -13.06 -10.63
CA LEU A 404 -2.63 -12.96 -9.27
C LEU A 404 -1.64 -12.27 -8.34
N LEU A 405 -0.38 -12.72 -8.31
CA LEU A 405 0.66 -12.14 -7.46
C LEU A 405 0.88 -10.66 -7.75
N TYR A 406 0.77 -10.26 -9.01
CA TYR A 406 0.80 -8.85 -9.35
C TYR A 406 -0.38 -8.07 -8.76
N LEU A 407 -1.61 -8.57 -8.87
CA LEU A 407 -2.80 -7.90 -8.34
C LEU A 407 -2.73 -7.65 -6.84
N ILE A 408 -2.18 -8.60 -6.08
CA ILE A 408 -2.07 -8.49 -4.61
C ILE A 408 -0.74 -7.90 -4.13
N ARG A 409 0.18 -7.54 -5.04
CA ARG A 409 1.54 -7.09 -4.73
C ARG A 409 1.64 -5.97 -3.69
N TYR A 410 0.70 -5.04 -3.71
CA TYR A 410 0.69 -3.86 -2.83
C TYR A 410 -0.38 -3.94 -1.73
N ILE A 411 -0.91 -5.12 -1.49
CA ILE A 411 -1.95 -5.33 -0.48
C ILE A 411 -1.32 -6.03 0.73
N ASP A 412 -0.77 -5.24 1.64
CA ASP A 412 -0.08 -5.75 2.85
C ASP A 412 -1.03 -6.50 3.81
N ASP A 413 -2.33 -6.24 3.70
CA ASP A 413 -3.34 -6.85 4.58
C ASP A 413 -3.54 -8.36 4.33
N ILE A 414 -3.10 -8.88 3.18
CA ILE A 414 -3.25 -10.28 2.78
C ILE A 414 -1.87 -10.81 2.40
N PRO A 415 -1.23 -11.59 3.26
CA PRO A 415 0.04 -12.22 2.92
C PRO A 415 -0.10 -13.09 1.66
N SER A 416 0.81 -12.93 0.72
CA SER A 416 0.90 -13.75 -0.50
C SER A 416 1.52 -15.13 -0.24
N ASN A 417 1.09 -15.80 0.84
CA ASN A 417 1.51 -17.16 1.18
C ASN A 417 0.76 -18.20 0.31
N LEU A 418 1.27 -19.44 0.30
CA LEU A 418 0.72 -20.51 -0.53
C LEU A 418 -0.78 -20.73 -0.27
N ASP A 419 -1.24 -20.71 0.98
CA ASP A 419 -2.63 -21.00 1.32
C ASP A 419 -3.57 -19.91 0.81
N ASN A 420 -3.20 -18.64 0.93
CA ASN A 420 -3.97 -17.51 0.42
C ASN A 420 -3.99 -17.47 -1.11
N ILE A 421 -2.86 -17.80 -1.76
CA ILE A 421 -2.80 -17.91 -3.23
C ILE A 421 -3.79 -18.99 -3.70
N VAL A 422 -3.82 -20.15 -3.06
CA VAL A 422 -4.76 -21.25 -3.39
C VAL A 422 -6.21 -20.79 -3.28
N ILE A 423 -6.57 -20.04 -2.24
CA ILE A 423 -7.92 -19.49 -2.06
C ILE A 423 -8.28 -18.54 -3.23
N LEU A 424 -7.36 -17.66 -3.59
CA LEU A 424 -7.57 -16.67 -4.65
C LEU A 424 -7.57 -17.27 -6.06
N MET A 425 -6.99 -18.46 -6.23
CA MET A 425 -6.98 -19.22 -7.49
C MET A 425 -8.19 -20.13 -7.66
N ALA A 426 -9.00 -20.37 -6.62
CA ALA A 426 -10.15 -21.27 -6.69
C ALA A 426 -11.18 -20.79 -7.74
N ASP A 427 -11.55 -21.66 -8.65
CA ASP A 427 -12.46 -21.39 -9.77
C ASP A 427 -13.73 -22.24 -9.78
N ASP A 428 -13.90 -23.14 -8.82
CA ASP A 428 -15.08 -24.00 -8.63
C ASP A 428 -15.24 -24.35 -7.15
N ILE A 429 -16.49 -24.46 -6.68
CA ILE A 429 -16.82 -24.82 -5.30
C ILE A 429 -16.34 -26.25 -4.97
N ARG A 430 -16.35 -27.14 -5.96
CA ARG A 430 -16.01 -28.56 -5.84
C ARG A 430 -14.48 -28.81 -5.99
N VAL A 431 -13.68 -27.76 -6.08
CA VAL A 431 -12.22 -27.91 -6.27
C VAL A 431 -11.60 -28.71 -5.12
N ASP A 432 -10.79 -29.70 -5.45
CA ASP A 432 -9.97 -30.37 -4.44
C ASP A 432 -8.81 -29.42 -4.03
N LYS A 433 -8.92 -28.88 -2.83
CA LYS A 433 -7.96 -27.92 -2.29
C LYS A 433 -6.55 -28.48 -2.18
N ILE A 434 -6.39 -29.80 -1.98
CA ILE A 434 -5.08 -30.43 -1.87
C ILE A 434 -4.42 -30.47 -3.25
N ILE A 435 -5.16 -30.91 -4.27
CA ILE A 435 -4.67 -30.96 -5.66
C ILE A 435 -4.36 -29.54 -6.14
N LEU A 436 -5.25 -28.58 -5.91
CA LEU A 436 -4.99 -27.18 -6.28
C LEU A 436 -3.76 -26.62 -5.58
N ARG A 437 -3.55 -26.97 -4.31
CA ARG A 437 -2.39 -26.52 -3.51
C ARG A 437 -1.08 -27.04 -4.09
N GLU A 438 -1.04 -28.31 -4.50
CA GLU A 438 0.13 -28.88 -5.16
C GLU A 438 0.39 -28.23 -6.52
N ALA A 439 -0.64 -28.06 -7.34
CA ALA A 439 -0.53 -27.42 -8.64
C ALA A 439 -0.03 -25.95 -8.51
N VAL A 440 -0.55 -25.19 -7.55
CA VAL A 440 -0.07 -23.82 -7.26
C VAL A 440 1.37 -23.82 -6.77
N ARG A 441 1.76 -24.77 -5.92
CA ARG A 441 3.15 -24.92 -5.45
C ARG A 441 4.09 -25.17 -6.61
N ASP A 442 3.73 -26.07 -7.53
CA ASP A 442 4.53 -26.37 -8.70
C ASP A 442 4.66 -25.16 -9.64
N SER A 443 3.57 -24.40 -9.80
CA SER A 443 3.58 -23.13 -10.53
C SER A 443 4.54 -22.11 -9.89
N LEU A 444 4.50 -21.95 -8.58
CA LEU A 444 5.40 -21.05 -7.85
C LEU A 444 6.87 -21.49 -7.99
N ASN A 445 7.14 -22.79 -7.96
CA ASN A 445 8.49 -23.33 -8.16
C ASN A 445 9.00 -23.06 -9.59
N ARG A 446 8.18 -23.24 -10.63
CA ARG A 446 8.55 -22.90 -12.01
C ARG A 446 8.80 -21.41 -12.18
N LEU A 447 7.97 -20.56 -11.61
CA LEU A 447 8.12 -19.09 -11.66
C LEU A 447 9.37 -18.59 -10.94
N MET A 448 9.78 -19.23 -9.83
CA MET A 448 11.05 -18.96 -9.12
C MET A 448 12.28 -19.50 -9.85
N GLY A 449 12.11 -20.53 -10.67
CA GLY A 449 13.18 -21.27 -11.31
C GLY A 449 13.99 -20.48 -12.33
N GLN A 450 14.05 -20.95 -13.59
CA GLN A 450 14.99 -20.44 -14.60
C GLN A 450 14.86 -18.94 -14.95
N LYS A 451 13.68 -18.31 -14.77
CA LYS A 451 13.40 -16.95 -15.25
C LYS A 451 13.12 -15.92 -14.15
N ASN A 452 13.08 -16.33 -12.88
CA ASN A 452 12.93 -15.46 -11.70
C ASN A 452 11.81 -14.41 -11.82
N TYR A 453 10.62 -14.81 -12.24
CA TYR A 453 9.46 -13.93 -12.32
C TYR A 453 8.98 -13.48 -10.92
N ILE A 454 9.27 -14.29 -9.91
CA ILE A 454 8.92 -14.05 -8.52
C ILE A 454 10.09 -14.38 -7.59
N ASN A 455 10.09 -13.82 -6.38
CA ASN A 455 10.93 -14.26 -5.29
C ASN A 455 10.09 -14.72 -4.11
N ARG A 456 10.72 -15.44 -3.18
CA ARG A 456 10.14 -15.84 -1.91
C ARG A 456 10.88 -15.16 -0.77
N THR A 457 10.13 -14.53 0.14
CA THR A 457 10.64 -13.94 1.38
C THR A 457 9.88 -14.55 2.55
N GLY A 458 10.53 -15.37 3.35
CA GLY A 458 9.85 -16.17 4.37
C GLY A 458 8.79 -17.10 3.74
N ASP A 459 7.52 -16.91 4.11
CA ASP A 459 6.39 -17.68 3.58
C ASP A 459 5.63 -16.97 2.44
N THR A 460 6.04 -15.76 2.04
CA THR A 460 5.36 -14.95 1.02
C THR A 460 6.07 -14.98 -0.32
N TYR A 461 5.29 -14.90 -1.40
CA TYR A 461 5.77 -14.87 -2.79
C TYR A 461 5.48 -13.51 -3.41
N ASN A 462 6.49 -12.89 -4.03
CA ASN A 462 6.41 -11.54 -4.54
C ASN A 462 6.68 -11.50 -6.04
N PHE A 463 5.83 -10.79 -6.78
CA PHE A 463 6.03 -10.47 -8.20
C PHE A 463 7.24 -9.55 -8.38
N LEU A 464 8.07 -9.79 -9.38
CA LEU A 464 9.25 -8.98 -9.70
C LEU A 464 9.11 -8.27 -11.05
N THR A 465 9.31 -6.96 -11.08
CA THR A 465 9.48 -6.18 -12.32
C THR A 465 10.80 -6.52 -13.02
N ASP A 466 10.99 -6.06 -14.27
CA ASP A 466 12.25 -6.29 -14.99
C ASP A 466 13.45 -5.74 -14.21
N GLU A 467 13.35 -4.51 -13.69
CA GLU A 467 14.41 -3.89 -12.91
C GLU A 467 14.68 -4.64 -11.58
N GLU A 468 13.63 -5.15 -10.94
CA GLU A 468 13.77 -5.96 -9.72
C GLU A 468 14.42 -7.31 -10.03
N GLN A 469 14.10 -7.94 -11.16
CA GLN A 469 14.73 -9.19 -11.60
C GLN A 469 16.23 -8.99 -11.84
N ASP A 470 16.63 -7.88 -12.49
CA ASP A 470 18.03 -7.54 -12.73
C ASP A 470 18.76 -7.30 -11.39
N VAL A 471 18.19 -6.51 -10.49
CA VAL A 471 18.77 -6.26 -9.16
C VAL A 471 18.86 -7.57 -8.35
N GLN A 472 17.84 -8.40 -8.35
CA GLN A 472 17.83 -9.70 -7.66
C GLN A 472 18.88 -10.65 -8.22
N LYS A 473 19.09 -10.65 -9.54
CA LYS A 473 20.14 -11.44 -10.17
C LYS A 473 21.52 -10.95 -9.71
N GLU A 474 21.77 -9.66 -9.74
CA GLU A 474 23.04 -9.08 -9.28
C GLU A 474 23.31 -9.34 -7.80
N ILE A 475 22.27 -9.26 -6.94
CA ILE A 475 22.38 -9.61 -5.51
C ILE A 475 22.75 -11.09 -5.35
N ARG A 476 22.10 -11.99 -6.08
CA ARG A 476 22.35 -13.42 -6.01
C ARG A 476 23.78 -13.77 -6.47
N ASP A 477 24.23 -13.10 -7.53
CA ASP A 477 25.58 -13.28 -8.08
C ASP A 477 26.66 -12.62 -7.18
N THR A 478 26.25 -11.84 -6.17
CA THR A 478 27.17 -11.26 -5.18
C THR A 478 27.70 -12.36 -4.26
N ASN A 479 29.01 -12.59 -4.32
CA ASN A 479 29.66 -13.59 -3.48
C ASN A 479 29.94 -13.05 -2.07
N VAL A 480 29.55 -13.78 -1.05
CA VAL A 480 29.93 -13.57 0.36
C VAL A 480 30.70 -14.79 0.81
N ASP A 481 31.88 -14.57 1.37
CA ASP A 481 32.73 -15.68 1.84
C ASP A 481 32.17 -16.28 3.14
N THR A 482 32.33 -17.59 3.28
CA THR A 482 31.84 -18.35 4.44
C THR A 482 32.42 -17.84 5.76
N ALA A 483 33.68 -17.39 5.77
CA ALA A 483 34.30 -16.88 6.98
C ALA A 483 33.61 -15.61 7.50
N SER A 484 33.23 -14.69 6.59
CA SER A 484 32.45 -13.49 6.95
C SER A 484 31.06 -13.83 7.52
N ILE A 485 30.40 -14.87 6.99
CA ILE A 485 29.11 -15.32 7.52
C ILE A 485 29.28 -15.90 8.93
N VAL A 486 30.28 -16.76 9.12
CA VAL A 486 30.57 -17.36 10.45
C VAL A 486 30.97 -16.28 11.46
N GLU A 487 31.76 -15.29 11.06
CA GLU A 487 32.10 -14.14 11.92
C GLU A 487 30.86 -13.37 12.35
N ARG A 488 29.91 -13.17 11.43
CA ARG A 488 28.64 -12.50 11.74
C ARG A 488 27.78 -13.34 12.67
N ILE A 489 27.74 -14.66 12.50
CA ILE A 489 27.08 -15.60 13.43
C ILE A 489 27.71 -15.47 14.82
N ALA A 490 29.03 -15.44 14.90
CA ALA A 490 29.75 -15.28 16.15
C ALA A 490 29.40 -13.97 16.87
N GLN A 491 29.28 -12.86 16.13
CA GLN A 491 28.81 -11.60 16.68
C GLN A 491 27.36 -11.67 17.18
N MET A 492 26.48 -12.39 16.48
CA MET A 492 25.08 -12.57 16.91
C MET A 492 24.97 -13.43 18.16
N ILE A 493 25.75 -14.52 18.25
CA ILE A 493 25.76 -15.38 19.44
C ILE A 493 26.33 -14.62 20.65
N TYR A 494 27.58 -14.16 20.53
CA TYR A 494 28.31 -13.60 21.68
C TYR A 494 28.06 -12.10 21.93
N GLY A 495 27.53 -11.38 20.95
CA GLY A 495 27.13 -9.98 21.07
C GLY A 495 25.63 -9.76 21.37
N GLY A 496 24.79 -10.78 21.12
CA GLY A 496 23.33 -10.67 21.25
C GLY A 496 22.69 -11.74 22.15
N ILE A 497 22.86 -13.02 21.81
CA ILE A 497 22.16 -14.12 22.49
C ILE A 497 22.82 -14.46 23.83
N PHE A 498 24.14 -14.58 23.85
CA PHE A 498 24.93 -14.93 25.03
C PHE A 498 26.11 -14.00 25.24
N THR A 499 25.86 -12.84 25.83
CA THR A 499 26.83 -11.75 26.00
C THR A 499 27.75 -11.92 27.20
N THR A 500 27.58 -13.00 27.96
CA THR A 500 28.36 -13.32 29.17
C THR A 500 29.79 -13.67 28.79
N LYS A 501 30.79 -12.97 29.36
CA LYS A 501 32.22 -13.19 29.14
C LYS A 501 32.86 -14.06 30.24
N LYS A 502 32.25 -14.12 31.42
CA LYS A 502 32.66 -14.96 32.54
C LYS A 502 31.43 -15.66 33.09
N PHE A 503 31.53 -16.96 33.22
CA PHE A 503 30.48 -17.77 33.80
C PHE A 503 30.61 -17.77 35.33
N ARG A 504 29.53 -17.43 36.03
CA ARG A 504 29.50 -17.44 37.49
C ARG A 504 29.00 -18.77 38.02
N TYR A 505 29.87 -19.44 38.74
CA TYR A 505 29.52 -20.67 39.47
C TYR A 505 29.77 -20.48 40.95
N GLY A 506 28.73 -20.53 41.78
CA GLY A 506 28.81 -20.23 43.19
C GLY A 506 29.34 -18.78 43.44
N LYS A 507 30.49 -18.70 44.12
CA LYS A 507 31.17 -17.41 44.40
C LYS A 507 32.30 -17.07 43.41
N TYR A 508 32.56 -17.93 42.41
CA TYR A 508 33.66 -17.77 41.47
C TYR A 508 33.19 -17.34 40.10
N ASP A 509 34.00 -16.59 39.38
CA ASP A 509 33.80 -16.19 38.02
C ASP A 509 34.85 -16.84 37.11
N PHE A 510 34.41 -17.68 36.18
CA PHE A 510 35.25 -18.41 35.25
C PHE A 510 35.25 -17.78 33.88
N ALA A 511 36.41 -17.36 33.39
CA ALA A 511 36.58 -16.91 32.02
C ALA A 511 36.60 -18.11 31.07
N PHE A 512 36.06 -17.92 29.86
CA PHE A 512 36.09 -18.92 28.80
C PHE A 512 36.35 -18.27 27.45
N ASP A 513 37.06 -18.98 26.58
CA ASP A 513 37.31 -18.56 25.21
C ASP A 513 36.05 -18.83 24.37
N GLN A 514 35.69 -17.85 23.56
CA GLN A 514 34.48 -17.85 22.71
C GLN A 514 34.88 -18.25 21.29
N MET A 515 34.28 -19.29 20.74
CA MET A 515 34.55 -19.75 19.38
C MET A 515 33.27 -20.11 18.61
N VAL A 516 33.32 -19.88 17.29
CA VAL A 516 32.34 -20.40 16.33
C VAL A 516 33.09 -21.05 15.18
N ASP A 517 32.84 -22.33 14.92
CA ASP A 517 33.64 -23.18 14.04
C ASP A 517 35.13 -23.07 14.36
N SER A 518 35.94 -22.50 13.48
CA SER A 518 37.36 -22.24 13.67
C SER A 518 37.70 -20.80 14.08
N ILE A 519 36.68 -19.92 14.21
CA ILE A 519 36.88 -18.49 14.49
C ILE A 519 36.83 -18.26 16.02
N THR A 520 37.89 -17.65 16.55
CA THR A 520 37.93 -17.21 17.96
C THR A 520 37.43 -15.75 18.07
N VAL A 521 36.51 -15.52 19.00
CA VAL A 521 35.96 -14.17 19.27
C VAL A 521 36.79 -13.49 20.37
N GLY A 522 37.49 -12.44 20.01
CA GLY A 522 38.38 -11.73 20.94
C GLY A 522 39.75 -12.40 21.11
N VAL A 523 40.32 -12.27 22.32
CA VAL A 523 41.65 -12.81 22.63
C VAL A 523 41.48 -14.10 23.44
N ALA A 524 42.03 -15.22 22.96
CA ALA A 524 42.01 -16.48 23.67
C ALA A 524 42.84 -16.41 24.97
N THR A 525 42.29 -16.92 26.03
CA THR A 525 42.93 -16.96 27.35
C THR A 525 43.61 -18.33 27.64
N GLY A 526 43.28 -19.34 26.82
CA GLY A 526 43.78 -20.71 26.98
C GLY A 526 43.13 -21.51 28.12
N GLY A 527 42.06 -20.94 28.71
CA GLY A 527 41.26 -21.58 29.76
C GLY A 527 40.17 -22.48 29.21
N MET A 528 39.01 -22.47 29.87
CA MET A 528 37.81 -23.14 29.35
C MET A 528 37.42 -22.57 27.99
N ARG A 529 36.72 -23.35 27.17
CA ARG A 529 36.31 -22.97 25.84
C ARG A 529 34.84 -23.30 25.60
N LEU A 530 34.12 -22.39 24.99
CA LEU A 530 32.76 -22.61 24.45
C LEU A 530 32.81 -22.48 22.95
N ARG A 531 32.56 -23.54 22.20
CA ARG A 531 32.58 -23.57 20.74
C ARG A 531 31.25 -23.99 20.18
N PHE A 532 30.73 -23.17 19.28
CA PHE A 532 29.55 -23.47 18.45
C PHE A 532 29.99 -24.01 17.10
N LEU A 533 29.36 -25.05 16.61
CA LEU A 533 29.54 -25.59 15.27
C LEU A 533 28.30 -25.26 14.42
N THR A 534 28.50 -24.52 13.32
CA THR A 534 27.45 -24.12 12.40
C THR A 534 27.26 -25.16 11.30
N VAL A 535 26.27 -24.91 10.41
CA VAL A 535 26.06 -25.74 9.20
C VAL A 535 27.27 -25.68 8.23
N ALA A 536 28.12 -24.66 8.35
CA ALA A 536 29.35 -24.54 7.54
C ALA A 536 30.48 -25.50 7.94
N THR A 537 30.42 -26.09 9.13
CA THR A 537 31.40 -27.10 9.56
C THR A 537 31.15 -28.44 8.84
N ASP A 538 32.21 -29.08 8.37
CA ASP A 538 32.11 -30.35 7.65
C ASP A 538 31.43 -31.47 8.50
N ALA A 539 30.62 -32.29 7.82
CA ALA A 539 29.88 -33.39 8.46
C ALA A 539 30.82 -34.40 9.18
N ILE A 540 32.04 -34.59 8.70
CA ILE A 540 33.05 -35.45 9.31
C ILE A 540 33.48 -34.92 10.68
N GLU A 541 33.50 -33.59 10.84
CA GLU A 541 33.85 -32.93 12.11
C GLU A 541 32.71 -33.00 13.13
N LYS A 542 31.51 -33.25 12.71
CA LYS A 542 30.29 -33.34 13.52
C LYS A 542 29.94 -34.79 13.92
N THR A 543 30.83 -35.74 13.72
CA THR A 543 30.57 -37.12 14.19
C THR A 543 30.67 -37.21 15.70
N ASP A 544 29.74 -37.92 16.36
CA ASP A 544 29.68 -38.06 17.81
C ASP A 544 31.02 -38.49 18.42
N TYR A 545 31.70 -39.45 17.79
CA TYR A 545 33.01 -39.92 18.27
C TYR A 545 34.05 -38.78 18.29
N ARG A 546 34.07 -37.94 17.28
CA ARG A 546 35.03 -36.83 17.20
C ARG A 546 34.68 -35.72 18.20
N LEU A 547 33.38 -35.36 18.28
CA LEU A 547 32.90 -34.37 19.23
C LEU A 547 33.15 -34.78 20.69
N MET A 548 32.92 -36.04 21.01
CA MET A 548 33.26 -36.60 22.33
C MET A 548 34.77 -36.57 22.59
N ALA A 549 35.60 -36.84 21.56
CA ALA A 549 37.04 -36.79 21.72
C ALA A 549 37.58 -35.39 21.91
N GLU A 550 37.06 -34.42 21.15
CA GLU A 550 37.47 -33.01 21.21
C GLU A 550 36.95 -32.29 22.45
N SER A 551 35.76 -32.67 22.95
CA SER A 551 35.19 -32.05 24.15
C SER A 551 35.83 -32.55 25.45
N LYS A 552 36.77 -33.54 25.39
CA LYS A 552 37.53 -33.97 26.57
C LYS A 552 38.43 -32.86 27.09
N GLY A 553 38.26 -32.54 28.36
CA GLY A 553 39.10 -31.57 29.06
C GLY A 553 38.37 -30.25 29.29
N ASN A 554 38.75 -29.20 28.59
CA ASN A 554 38.32 -27.84 28.91
C ASN A 554 37.38 -27.20 27.88
N GLU A 555 36.69 -27.99 27.04
CA GLU A 555 35.86 -27.50 25.97
C GLU A 555 34.40 -27.96 26.04
N ALA A 556 33.46 -27.06 25.94
CA ALA A 556 32.05 -27.32 25.64
C ALA A 556 31.80 -27.08 24.17
N ILE A 557 31.29 -28.10 23.46
CA ILE A 557 30.98 -28.04 22.04
C ILE A 557 29.46 -28.05 21.87
N VAL A 558 28.94 -27.11 21.12
CA VAL A 558 27.51 -26.94 20.82
C VAL A 558 27.30 -27.08 19.32
N VAL A 559 26.66 -28.16 18.89
CA VAL A 559 26.30 -28.38 17.49
C VAL A 559 24.94 -27.80 17.26
N LEU A 560 24.87 -26.69 16.48
CA LEU A 560 23.63 -26.01 16.17
C LEU A 560 22.69 -26.91 15.37
N ALA A 561 21.39 -26.87 15.69
CA ALA A 561 20.36 -27.55 14.89
C ALA A 561 20.22 -26.92 13.51
N ASP A 562 19.78 -27.72 12.55
CA ASP A 562 19.56 -27.30 11.16
C ASP A 562 18.28 -26.45 11.07
N THR A 563 18.45 -25.14 11.20
CA THR A 563 17.42 -24.13 10.96
C THR A 563 17.92 -23.11 9.93
N PRO A 564 17.07 -22.35 9.23
CA PRO A 564 17.48 -21.51 8.12
C PRO A 564 18.22 -20.21 8.50
N TYR A 565 18.90 -20.17 9.67
CA TYR A 565 19.65 -18.99 10.11
C TYR A 565 20.80 -18.60 9.17
N TYR A 566 21.47 -19.60 8.59
CA TYR A 566 22.62 -19.37 7.72
C TYR A 566 22.21 -18.76 6.39
N GLU A 567 21.19 -19.33 5.74
CA GLU A 567 20.64 -18.87 4.48
C GLU A 567 20.04 -17.47 4.60
N SER A 568 19.34 -17.20 5.71
CA SER A 568 18.80 -15.87 6.01
C SER A 568 19.93 -14.85 6.16
N LEU A 569 20.96 -15.19 6.89
CA LEU A 569 22.12 -14.30 7.09
C LEU A 569 22.92 -14.08 5.79
N GLU A 570 23.16 -15.14 5.02
CA GLU A 570 23.81 -15.06 3.70
C GLU A 570 23.06 -14.12 2.77
N SER A 571 21.73 -14.26 2.71
CA SER A 571 20.85 -13.40 1.90
C SER A 571 20.95 -11.94 2.33
N ALA A 572 20.88 -11.65 3.62
CA ALA A 572 21.06 -10.31 4.16
C ALA A 572 22.43 -9.72 3.79
N MET A 573 23.49 -10.50 3.98
CA MET A 573 24.85 -10.05 3.69
C MET A 573 25.12 -9.83 2.20
N LYS A 574 24.52 -10.63 1.30
CA LYS A 574 24.58 -10.40 -0.15
C LYS A 574 23.95 -9.07 -0.51
N ILE A 575 22.78 -8.77 0.03
CA ILE A 575 22.10 -7.49 -0.20
C ILE A 575 22.95 -6.32 0.32
N ARG A 576 23.42 -6.39 1.56
CA ARG A 576 24.26 -5.34 2.15
C ARG A 576 25.54 -5.09 1.34
N LYS A 577 26.22 -6.15 0.92
CA LYS A 577 27.44 -6.08 0.10
C LYS A 577 27.16 -5.49 -1.27
N TYR A 578 26.09 -5.91 -1.93
CA TYR A 578 25.63 -5.36 -3.21
C TYR A 578 25.42 -3.84 -3.12
N VAL A 579 24.72 -3.37 -2.09
CA VAL A 579 24.44 -1.95 -1.86
C VAL A 579 25.72 -1.16 -1.62
N LEU A 580 26.66 -1.69 -0.83
CA LEU A 580 27.95 -1.04 -0.55
C LEU A 580 28.84 -0.91 -1.80
N GLN A 581 28.75 -1.83 -2.74
CA GLN A 581 29.54 -1.83 -3.99
C GLN A 581 28.98 -0.88 -5.05
N ARG A 582 27.75 -0.33 -4.86
CA ARG A 582 27.07 0.52 -5.83
C ARG A 582 27.05 1.98 -5.39
N ASN A 583 27.24 2.88 -6.36
CA ASN A 583 26.98 4.30 -6.14
C ASN A 583 25.47 4.59 -6.31
N VAL A 584 24.71 4.36 -5.25
CA VAL A 584 23.24 4.48 -5.26
C VAL A 584 22.76 5.86 -5.72
N ASN A 585 23.53 6.93 -5.44
CA ASN A 585 23.16 8.30 -5.80
C ASN A 585 23.11 8.53 -7.32
N SER A 586 23.85 7.75 -8.10
CA SER A 586 23.91 7.88 -9.57
C SER A 586 22.85 7.06 -10.31
N LEU A 587 22.05 6.26 -9.60
CA LEU A 587 21.05 5.38 -10.20
C LEU A 587 19.70 6.12 -10.44
N PRO A 588 18.88 5.63 -11.38
CA PRO A 588 17.51 6.11 -11.57
C PRO A 588 16.69 5.99 -10.28
N ASP A 589 15.73 6.87 -10.07
CA ASP A 589 14.92 6.90 -8.84
C ASP A 589 14.08 5.61 -8.64
N THR A 590 13.68 4.95 -9.72
CA THR A 590 13.03 3.64 -9.68
C THR A 590 13.93 2.57 -9.06
N VAL A 591 15.19 2.53 -9.49
CA VAL A 591 16.19 1.57 -8.98
C VAL A 591 16.59 1.91 -7.54
N LYS A 592 16.67 3.20 -7.17
CA LYS A 592 16.90 3.60 -5.77
C LYS A 592 15.85 3.06 -4.82
N LYS A 593 14.55 3.17 -5.19
CA LYS A 593 13.46 2.61 -4.41
C LYS A 593 13.54 1.08 -4.29
N ILE A 594 13.93 0.40 -5.38
CA ILE A 594 14.15 -1.06 -5.33
C ILE A 594 15.25 -1.40 -4.33
N ILE A 595 16.36 -0.67 -4.34
CA ILE A 595 17.48 -0.86 -3.40
C ILE A 595 17.04 -0.57 -1.95
N GLU A 596 16.27 0.48 -1.71
CA GLU A 596 15.71 0.79 -0.38
C GLU A 596 14.82 -0.35 0.14
N ASN A 597 13.96 -0.92 -0.73
CA ASN A 597 13.17 -2.08 -0.40
C ASN A 597 14.04 -3.31 -0.09
N GLN A 598 15.10 -3.55 -0.88
CA GLN A 598 16.04 -4.62 -0.62
C GLN A 598 16.80 -4.44 0.71
N GLN A 599 17.15 -3.21 1.09
CA GLN A 599 17.74 -2.94 2.41
C GLN A 599 16.77 -3.25 3.55
N SER A 600 15.48 -2.95 3.38
CA SER A 600 14.44 -3.33 4.34
C SER A 600 14.30 -4.86 4.43
N GLU A 601 14.33 -5.57 3.30
CA GLU A 601 14.34 -7.03 3.27
C GLU A 601 15.57 -7.61 3.95
N ALA A 602 16.76 -7.03 3.75
CA ALA A 602 17.97 -7.46 4.45
C ALA A 602 17.81 -7.35 5.98
N THR A 603 17.15 -6.31 6.47
CA THR A 603 16.86 -6.15 7.90
C THR A 603 15.94 -7.27 8.41
N LYS A 604 14.89 -7.61 7.66
CA LYS A 604 14.00 -8.74 8.00
C LYS A 604 14.73 -10.07 8.01
N TYR A 605 15.62 -10.30 7.05
CA TYR A 605 16.47 -11.50 7.05
C TYR A 605 17.41 -11.55 8.26
N GLU A 606 18.00 -10.42 8.67
CA GLU A 606 18.83 -10.32 9.86
C GLU A 606 18.03 -10.64 11.15
N GLU A 607 16.82 -10.10 11.27
CA GLU A 607 15.90 -10.37 12.39
C GLU A 607 15.47 -11.85 12.43
N SER A 608 15.12 -12.41 11.26
CA SER A 608 14.79 -13.83 11.12
C SER A 608 15.98 -14.70 11.51
N ALA A 609 17.19 -14.36 11.03
CA ALA A 609 18.40 -15.11 11.37
C ALA A 609 18.69 -15.14 12.89
N VAL A 610 18.40 -14.04 13.61
CA VAL A 610 18.53 -14.03 15.10
C VAL A 610 17.57 -15.02 15.73
N THR A 611 16.31 -15.01 15.30
CA THR A 611 15.27 -15.90 15.84
C THR A 611 15.60 -17.37 15.53
N GLU A 612 15.97 -17.66 14.29
CA GLU A 612 16.32 -19.00 13.86
C GLU A 612 17.61 -19.51 14.51
N LEU A 613 18.56 -18.63 14.81
CA LEU A 613 19.78 -18.96 15.53
C LEU A 613 19.47 -19.28 17.00
N GLN A 614 18.52 -18.58 17.63
CA GLN A 614 18.03 -18.95 18.97
C GLN A 614 17.39 -20.34 18.96
N ASN A 615 16.52 -20.61 17.97
CA ASN A 615 15.90 -21.93 17.78
C ASN A 615 16.95 -23.01 17.53
N ALA A 616 18.00 -22.70 16.76
CA ALA A 616 19.11 -23.59 16.49
C ALA A 616 19.89 -23.95 17.76
N ILE A 617 20.06 -23.01 18.69
CA ILE A 617 20.70 -23.27 20.01
C ILE A 617 19.75 -24.07 20.91
N GLU A 618 18.45 -23.80 20.88
CA GLU A 618 17.44 -24.52 21.64
C GLU A 618 17.32 -25.99 21.20
N GLY A 619 17.48 -26.25 19.90
CA GLY A 619 17.54 -27.61 19.33
C GLY A 619 18.93 -28.23 19.29
N ALA A 620 19.98 -27.53 19.78
CA ALA A 620 21.36 -27.96 19.66
C ALA A 620 21.72 -29.19 20.48
N GLN A 621 22.75 -29.93 20.02
CA GLN A 621 23.40 -30.99 20.75
C GLN A 621 24.63 -30.43 21.49
N PHE A 622 24.81 -30.86 22.73
CA PHE A 622 25.87 -30.36 23.61
C PHE A 622 26.82 -31.51 24.00
N TYR A 623 28.12 -31.29 23.88
CA TYR A 623 29.18 -32.23 24.23
C TYR A 623 30.15 -31.57 25.21
N VAL A 624 30.34 -32.19 26.37
CA VAL A 624 31.25 -31.72 27.42
C VAL A 624 31.95 -32.92 28.05
N ASP A 625 33.24 -32.81 28.29
CA ASP A 625 34.09 -33.85 28.92
C ASP A 625 33.96 -35.26 28.30
N GLY A 626 33.78 -35.32 26.98
CA GLY A 626 33.65 -36.58 26.23
C GLY A 626 32.28 -37.23 26.27
N GLU A 627 31.28 -36.54 26.76
CA GLU A 627 29.90 -37.02 26.86
C GLU A 627 28.92 -36.14 26.10
N HIS A 628 27.88 -36.76 25.57
CA HIS A 628 26.71 -36.03 24.99
C HIS A 628 25.75 -35.70 26.14
N LEU A 629 25.49 -34.41 26.37
CA LEU A 629 24.66 -33.93 27.46
C LEU A 629 23.20 -33.84 27.10
N GLU A 630 22.32 -34.40 27.93
CA GLU A 630 20.89 -34.11 27.90
C GLU A 630 20.57 -32.84 28.68
N ILE A 631 20.46 -31.70 27.97
CA ILE A 631 20.15 -30.43 28.60
C ILE A 631 18.64 -30.25 28.70
N LYS A 632 18.14 -29.98 29.90
CA LYS A 632 16.71 -29.83 30.21
C LYS A 632 16.20 -28.39 30.16
N ALA A 633 17.10 -27.41 30.15
CA ALA A 633 16.73 -25.99 30.06
C ALA A 633 16.00 -25.68 28.75
N GLY A 634 15.01 -24.76 28.81
CA GLY A 634 14.09 -24.52 27.69
C GLY A 634 14.53 -23.41 26.71
N ASN A 635 15.35 -22.45 27.13
CA ASN A 635 15.77 -21.34 26.26
C ASN A 635 17.28 -21.39 25.95
N ALA A 636 17.67 -20.77 24.85
CA ALA A 636 19.04 -20.78 24.34
C ALA A 636 20.08 -20.38 25.39
N LYS A 637 19.87 -19.30 26.13
CA LYS A 637 20.81 -18.79 27.14
C LYS A 637 20.99 -19.81 28.29
N SER A 638 19.90 -20.30 28.85
CA SER A 638 19.93 -21.26 29.96
C SER A 638 20.56 -22.61 29.58
N ARG A 639 20.40 -23.05 28.31
CA ARG A 639 21.05 -24.24 27.79
C ARG A 639 22.57 -24.08 27.73
N ILE A 640 23.06 -22.95 27.28
CA ILE A 640 24.49 -22.61 27.28
C ILE A 640 25.02 -22.54 28.71
N GLU A 641 24.31 -21.88 29.63
CA GLU A 641 24.69 -21.78 31.04
C GLU A 641 24.81 -23.16 31.69
N GLN A 642 23.87 -24.06 31.43
CA GLN A 642 23.91 -25.43 31.94
C GLN A 642 25.10 -26.21 31.39
N SER A 643 25.47 -26.04 30.12
CA SER A 643 26.66 -26.66 29.54
C SER A 643 27.96 -26.16 30.17
N LEU A 644 28.03 -24.85 30.43
CA LEU A 644 29.18 -24.25 31.12
C LEU A 644 29.27 -24.66 32.60
N GLU A 645 28.14 -24.84 33.27
CA GLU A 645 28.11 -25.40 34.63
C GLU A 645 28.72 -26.78 34.65
N TYR A 646 28.32 -27.67 33.73
CA TYR A 646 28.93 -28.99 33.57
C TYR A 646 30.43 -28.90 33.31
N LEU A 647 30.85 -27.99 32.41
CA LEU A 647 32.25 -27.79 32.10
C LEU A 647 33.06 -27.35 33.33
N VAL A 648 32.55 -26.39 34.12
CA VAL A 648 33.21 -25.92 35.32
C VAL A 648 33.40 -27.04 36.33
N VAL A 649 32.36 -27.85 36.56
CA VAL A 649 32.41 -29.00 37.52
C VAL A 649 33.45 -30.04 37.12
N HIS A 650 33.63 -30.29 35.81
CA HIS A 650 34.60 -31.27 35.31
C HIS A 650 36.01 -30.70 35.27
N VAL A 651 36.21 -29.47 34.82
CA VAL A 651 37.54 -28.84 34.77
C VAL A 651 38.07 -28.58 36.18
N TYR A 652 37.20 -28.14 37.06
CA TYR A 652 37.55 -27.81 38.46
C TYR A 652 36.91 -28.77 39.44
N SER A 653 37.18 -30.07 39.25
CA SER A 653 36.57 -31.18 40.02
C SER A 653 36.83 -31.14 41.53
N LYS A 654 37.78 -30.38 42.00
CA LYS A 654 38.12 -30.20 43.42
C LYS A 654 37.75 -28.81 43.97
N LEU A 655 36.94 -28.03 43.24
CA LEU A 655 36.56 -26.66 43.65
C LEU A 655 35.83 -26.65 45.00
N ASP A 656 35.05 -27.67 45.29
CA ASP A 656 34.29 -27.80 46.53
C ASP A 656 35.19 -27.99 47.78
N LEU A 657 36.45 -28.38 47.61
CA LEU A 657 37.42 -28.45 48.70
C LEU A 657 37.84 -27.07 49.20
N ILE A 658 37.61 -26.03 48.40
CA ILE A 658 37.91 -24.64 48.77
C ILE A 658 36.72 -24.06 49.50
N THR A 659 36.77 -24.12 50.83
CA THR A 659 35.68 -23.64 51.69
C THR A 659 35.76 -22.15 52.00
N ASP A 660 36.97 -21.58 51.95
CA ASP A 660 37.22 -20.16 52.25
C ASP A 660 38.25 -19.55 51.29
N ASN A 661 38.14 -18.25 50.99
CA ASN A 661 39.02 -17.54 50.08
C ASN A 661 39.81 -16.44 50.81
N ALA A 662 41.06 -16.26 50.41
CA ALA A 662 41.80 -15.02 50.75
C ALA A 662 41.03 -13.80 50.23
N GLY A 663 40.78 -12.83 51.08
CA GLY A 663 39.94 -11.67 50.76
C GLY A 663 40.61 -10.67 49.82
N SER A 664 41.95 -10.65 49.80
CA SER A 664 42.70 -9.68 48.97
C SER A 664 44.15 -10.10 48.76
N ASP A 665 44.82 -9.52 47.77
CA ASP A 665 46.25 -9.66 47.55
C ASP A 665 47.09 -9.18 48.74
N ALA A 666 46.57 -8.33 49.62
CA ALA A 666 47.21 -7.88 50.83
C ALA A 666 47.44 -9.04 51.82
N ASP A 667 46.52 -10.02 51.86
CA ASP A 667 46.64 -11.21 52.71
C ASP A 667 47.84 -12.09 52.24
N ILE A 668 48.01 -12.24 50.92
CA ILE A 668 49.13 -12.95 50.32
C ILE A 668 50.47 -12.24 50.64
N ILE A 669 50.50 -10.95 50.48
CA ILE A 669 51.65 -10.10 50.81
C ILE A 669 51.99 -10.19 52.27
N ALA A 670 51.02 -10.18 53.17
CA ALA A 670 51.24 -10.31 54.61
C ALA A 670 51.90 -11.64 54.99
N ILE A 671 51.54 -12.76 54.34
CA ILE A 671 52.25 -14.07 54.52
C ILE A 671 53.69 -13.99 53.96
N LEU A 672 53.85 -13.51 52.73
CA LEU A 672 55.12 -13.44 52.06
C LEU A 672 56.17 -12.54 52.82
N THR A 673 55.66 -11.53 53.50
CA THR A 673 56.50 -10.60 54.31
C THR A 673 56.70 -11.09 55.73
N GLY A 674 56.15 -12.22 56.12
CA GLY A 674 56.26 -12.75 57.48
C GLY A 674 55.45 -11.98 58.55
N ALA A 675 54.51 -11.11 58.08
CA ALA A 675 53.65 -10.33 58.97
C ALA A 675 52.56 -11.19 59.67
N VAL A 676 52.19 -12.27 59.02
CA VAL A 676 51.30 -13.34 59.59
C VAL A 676 51.84 -14.69 59.21
N THR A 677 51.68 -15.66 60.08
CA THR A 677 52.12 -17.05 59.87
C THR A 677 51.10 -17.95 59.17
N ALA A 678 49.84 -17.50 59.14
CA ALA A 678 48.76 -18.18 58.43
C ALA A 678 47.65 -17.14 58.06
N LEU A 679 46.99 -17.34 56.92
CA LEU A 679 45.78 -16.56 56.57
C LEU A 679 44.59 -17.03 57.44
N PRO A 680 43.69 -16.11 57.84
CA PRO A 680 42.39 -16.52 58.35
C PRO A 680 41.67 -17.43 57.38
N GLY A 681 41.22 -18.59 57.83
CA GLY A 681 40.53 -19.58 57.00
C GLY A 681 41.42 -20.72 56.41
N MET A 682 42.73 -20.68 56.65
CA MET A 682 43.59 -21.84 56.22
C MET A 682 43.20 -23.13 56.88
N GLU A 683 42.65 -23.13 58.10
CA GLU A 683 42.14 -24.34 58.73
C GLU A 683 40.88 -24.86 58.00
N SER A 684 40.06 -24.01 57.45
CA SER A 684 38.88 -24.41 56.70
C SER A 684 39.21 -24.99 55.32
N ASN A 685 40.36 -24.68 54.73
CA ASN A 685 40.84 -25.22 53.45
C ASN A 685 41.80 -26.43 53.58
N ARG A 686 41.82 -27.15 54.72
CA ARG A 686 42.71 -28.21 54.97
C ARG A 686 42.66 -29.37 53.96
N ASP A 687 41.43 -29.69 53.48
CA ASP A 687 41.22 -30.75 52.49
C ASP A 687 41.77 -30.35 51.12
N ALA A 688 41.63 -29.08 50.76
CA ALA A 688 42.20 -28.49 49.52
C ALA A 688 43.76 -28.52 49.57
N ALA A 689 44.34 -28.18 50.71
CA ALA A 689 45.80 -28.23 50.91
C ALA A 689 46.33 -29.66 50.83
N SER A 690 45.68 -30.66 51.50
CA SER A 690 46.04 -32.08 51.41
C SER A 690 45.93 -32.59 49.97
N ALA A 691 44.87 -32.30 49.27
CA ALA A 691 44.68 -32.68 47.83
C ALA A 691 45.75 -32.08 46.91
N MET A 692 46.22 -30.86 47.20
CA MET A 692 47.31 -30.26 46.49
C MET A 692 48.66 -30.92 46.76
N GLU A 693 48.93 -31.24 48.03
CA GLU A 693 50.14 -31.94 48.42
C GLU A 693 50.21 -33.30 47.73
N GLU A 694 49.15 -34.12 47.81
CA GLU A 694 49.07 -35.41 47.09
C GLU A 694 49.31 -35.27 45.60
N TYR A 695 48.73 -34.19 44.94
CA TYR A 695 48.95 -33.92 43.53
C TYR A 695 50.42 -33.59 43.22
N LEU A 696 51.07 -32.79 44.03
CA LEU A 696 52.46 -32.41 43.85
C LEU A 696 53.37 -33.61 44.02
N GLU A 697 53.15 -34.46 45.05
CA GLU A 697 53.89 -35.72 45.25
C GLU A 697 53.71 -36.67 44.05
N MET A 698 52.51 -36.77 43.49
CA MET A 698 52.26 -37.57 42.30
C MET A 698 52.98 -37.05 41.09
N GLN A 699 53.05 -35.73 40.89
CA GLN A 699 53.73 -35.07 39.76
C GLN A 699 55.28 -35.29 39.89
N ASP A 700 55.82 -35.13 41.08
CA ASP A 700 57.24 -35.40 41.34
C ASP A 700 57.59 -36.87 41.09
N ALA A 701 56.78 -37.78 41.55
CA ALA A 701 56.96 -39.24 41.32
C ALA A 701 56.93 -39.58 39.81
N LYS A 702 56.17 -38.88 39.02
CA LYS A 702 56.04 -39.00 37.53
C LYS A 702 57.11 -38.20 36.77
N LYS A 703 57.94 -37.42 37.46
CA LYS A 703 58.93 -36.46 36.84
C LYS A 703 58.31 -35.54 35.80
N LEU A 704 57.08 -35.12 36.04
CA LEU A 704 56.36 -34.20 35.17
C LEU A 704 56.61 -32.76 35.64
N PRO A 705 56.70 -31.80 34.69
CA PRO A 705 56.80 -30.39 35.06
C PRO A 705 55.47 -29.97 35.69
N THR A 706 55.56 -29.27 36.83
CA THR A 706 54.39 -28.71 37.53
C THR A 706 54.29 -27.23 37.19
N SER A 707 53.20 -26.83 36.60
CA SER A 707 52.83 -25.43 36.46
C SER A 707 51.66 -25.15 37.40
N MET A 708 51.78 -24.05 38.17
CA MET A 708 50.67 -23.53 38.95
C MET A 708 49.64 -22.90 38.07
#